data_8a7699d2cb0353257a75a95b0aa67ae9
#
_entry.id   8a7699d2cb0353257a75a95b0aa67ae9
#
_cell.length_a   1.000
_cell.length_b   1.000
_cell.length_c   1.000
_cell.angle_alpha   90.00
_cell.angle_beta   90.00
_cell.angle_gamma   90.00
#
_symmetry.space_group_name_H-M   'P 1'
#
loop_
_entity.id
_entity.type
_entity.pdbx_description
1 polymer ?
#
loop_
_entity_poly.entity_id
_entity_poly.type
_entity_poly.pdbx_seq_one_letter_code
_entity_poly.pdbx_strand_id
1 'polypeptide(L)'
;MIKKPKSGGGWQAIRYVLKKSRTSGGFLRMWKALRSKNTCKTCAVGMGGQSGGMVNETGRSLEMCKKSVQAMAADLQEAGACEHLESHAIAQLKKQTPYQLEHAGRLTHPMLYEKGKDFYRRIEWEEALGRISTALKETSPDDSFWYFSGRSSNEAGFLLQLFARLYGTNNVNNCSYYCHQASGVGLSSAIGSGTATVVLDDVEHADLVFVIGGNPPSNHPRLMTTLMQVKNKKGKVVVVNPAVEIGLVNFKVPSNPFSLLFGTPIADLYVQPHIGGDLAMLTGIAKAIKEMGAEDSAFLQQYCDGGEQWFSHLNAMSWDEITTKSGVSECEIREIASLYAKAENVIFCWTMGITHHAHGVQNVQAIANLAMMRGMLGRPHAGLLPVRGHSNVQGIGSVGVTPKLKDAIFNALESELKLKLPTTEGLDTLGCMEATDRGELSLGFCLGGNLYGSNPDLEFAAASLSKLKTLVYINTTLNTGHAHGLADQTIILPVLARDEEAQATTQESMFNFVRLSDGGPRRHEGPRSEIDVITDIASNALGTESPVDWQAMKEAPNIRSAIGKTIPGFERIADIDETKSEFQINGRTFHTPQFSTPNGKAQIHCHHLPELKGDESQLRLMTVRSEGQFNTVVYEETDIYRGIERRDVILINPIDTKRLGFRHDQRVTVKSPTGELKDIHIHNYDDIRAGNVLMYFPEANVLVPRTTDPQSRTPAFKGALVTLHVQ
;
A
#
# COMPACT_ATOMS: atom_id res chain seq x y z
N MET A 1 -16.76 -26.45 -3.66
CA MET A 1 -16.88 -25.18 -2.90
C MET A 1 -16.05 -25.26 -1.64
N ILE A 2 -15.09 -24.37 -1.48
CA ILE A 2 -14.33 -24.22 -0.23
C ILE A 2 -15.30 -23.72 0.85
N LYS A 3 -15.42 -24.48 1.94
CA LYS A 3 -16.27 -24.06 3.06
C LYS A 3 -15.66 -22.82 3.73
N LYS A 4 -16.43 -21.72 3.81
CA LYS A 4 -16.02 -20.52 4.56
C LYS A 4 -15.67 -20.92 6.00
N PRO A 5 -14.47 -20.52 6.50
CA PRO A 5 -14.06 -20.85 7.86
C PRO A 5 -14.86 -20.04 8.90
N LYS A 6 -14.86 -20.50 10.15
CA LYS A 6 -15.45 -19.77 11.28
C LYS A 6 -14.48 -18.76 11.93
N SER A 7 -13.23 -18.73 11.51
CA SER A 7 -12.19 -17.84 12.03
C SER A 7 -11.06 -17.67 11.00
N GLY A 8 -10.38 -16.54 11.03
CA GLY A 8 -9.13 -16.34 10.30
C GLY A 8 -7.95 -17.03 10.98
N GLY A 9 -6.81 -17.19 10.28
CA GLY A 9 -5.55 -17.75 10.81
C GLY A 9 -5.62 -19.26 11.12
N GLY A 10 -5.05 -19.63 12.27
CA GLY A 10 -5.14 -20.98 12.84
C GLY A 10 -4.47 -22.09 12.02
N TRP A 11 -5.03 -23.30 12.11
CA TRP A 11 -4.50 -24.49 11.44
C TRP A 11 -4.44 -24.38 9.91
N GLN A 12 -5.32 -23.59 9.31
CA GLN A 12 -5.28 -23.36 7.85
C GLN A 12 -4.01 -22.59 7.46
N ALA A 13 -3.63 -21.56 8.24
CA ALA A 13 -2.39 -20.84 8.02
C ALA A 13 -1.15 -21.73 8.22
N ILE A 14 -1.15 -22.59 9.23
CA ILE A 14 -0.06 -23.54 9.50
C ILE A 14 0.07 -24.53 8.33
N ARG A 15 -1.03 -25.16 7.89
CA ARG A 15 -1.03 -26.08 6.74
C ARG A 15 -0.52 -25.40 5.46
N TYR A 16 -0.93 -24.15 5.23
CA TYR A 16 -0.47 -23.37 4.10
C TYR A 16 1.05 -23.15 4.15
N VAL A 17 1.57 -22.71 5.31
CA VAL A 17 3.01 -22.51 5.53
C VAL A 17 3.80 -23.80 5.26
N LEU A 18 3.34 -24.94 5.76
CA LEU A 18 3.96 -26.23 5.52
C LEU A 18 3.96 -26.63 4.04
N LYS A 19 2.83 -26.40 3.34
CA LYS A 19 2.72 -26.67 1.90
C LYS A 19 3.68 -25.79 1.10
N LYS A 20 3.66 -24.46 1.30
CA LYS A 20 4.54 -23.51 0.59
C LYS A 20 6.02 -23.76 0.90
N SER A 21 6.38 -24.08 2.13
CA SER A 21 7.76 -24.42 2.49
C SER A 21 8.27 -25.64 1.72
N ARG A 22 7.43 -26.68 1.51
CA ARG A 22 7.82 -27.86 0.71
C ARG A 22 8.10 -27.50 -0.75
N THR A 23 7.27 -26.66 -1.36
CA THR A 23 7.41 -26.24 -2.76
C THR A 23 8.52 -25.21 -2.98
N SER A 24 9.08 -24.63 -1.92
CA SER A 24 10.15 -23.61 -1.97
C SER A 24 11.48 -24.12 -1.47
N GLY A 25 11.81 -25.38 -1.72
CA GLY A 25 13.10 -26.00 -1.37
C GLY A 25 13.18 -26.55 0.06
N GLY A 26 12.03 -26.76 0.74
CA GLY A 26 11.93 -27.42 2.03
C GLY A 26 11.83 -26.49 3.23
N PHE A 27 11.35 -27.06 4.34
CA PHE A 27 11.09 -26.31 5.57
C PHE A 27 12.36 -25.68 6.17
N LEU A 28 13.48 -26.37 6.15
CA LEU A 28 14.74 -25.84 6.71
C LEU A 28 15.26 -24.62 5.96
N ARG A 29 15.17 -24.62 4.62
CA ARG A 29 15.54 -23.47 3.77
C ARG A 29 14.65 -22.27 4.08
N MET A 30 13.34 -22.48 4.13
CA MET A 30 12.36 -21.43 4.48
C MET A 30 12.60 -20.90 5.91
N TRP A 31 12.80 -21.77 6.87
CA TRP A 31 13.04 -21.40 8.28
C TRP A 31 14.32 -20.59 8.44
N LYS A 32 15.43 -21.01 7.78
CA LYS A 32 16.69 -20.26 7.78
C LYS A 32 16.51 -18.87 7.20
N ALA A 33 15.81 -18.74 6.05
CA ALA A 33 15.56 -17.46 5.40
C ALA A 33 14.71 -16.53 6.28
N LEU A 34 13.64 -17.04 6.91
CA LEU A 34 12.75 -16.24 7.78
C LEU A 34 13.44 -15.80 9.09
N ARG A 35 14.46 -16.53 9.58
CA ARG A 35 15.20 -16.18 10.81
C ARG A 35 16.44 -15.34 10.57
N SER A 36 16.83 -15.12 9.32
CA SER A 36 17.98 -14.27 9.00
C SER A 36 17.80 -12.86 9.58
N LYS A 37 18.92 -12.15 9.78
CA LYS A 37 18.92 -10.74 10.20
C LYS A 37 18.50 -9.84 9.04
N ASN A 38 17.30 -10.09 8.53
CA ASN A 38 16.68 -9.33 7.45
C ASN A 38 15.29 -8.89 7.86
N THR A 39 14.92 -7.73 7.38
CA THR A 39 13.57 -7.19 7.58
C THR A 39 12.56 -7.90 6.67
N CYS A 40 11.34 -8.07 7.15
CA CYS A 40 10.27 -8.65 6.35
C CYS A 40 9.96 -7.79 5.12
N LYS A 41 9.94 -8.40 3.94
CA LYS A 41 9.75 -7.75 2.64
C LYS A 41 8.29 -7.56 2.25
N THR A 42 7.32 -7.90 3.12
CA THR A 42 5.91 -7.96 2.72
C THR A 42 5.19 -6.66 3.05
N CYS A 43 4.91 -6.40 4.31
CA CYS A 43 4.06 -5.29 4.72
C CYS A 43 4.78 -4.28 5.63
N ALA A 44 4.18 -3.09 5.73
CA ALA A 44 4.74 -1.96 6.48
C ALA A 44 4.71 -2.09 8.01
N VAL A 45 4.10 -3.14 8.57
CA VAL A 45 4.26 -3.45 10.02
C VAL A 45 5.73 -3.58 10.36
N GLY A 46 6.54 -4.03 9.41
CA GLY A 46 7.99 -4.08 9.49
C GLY A 46 8.47 -4.96 10.65
N MET A 47 9.14 -6.05 10.36
CA MET A 47 9.66 -6.93 11.40
C MET A 47 11.02 -7.42 11.00
N GLY A 48 11.71 -7.98 11.96
CA GLY A 48 13.03 -8.50 11.72
C GLY A 48 14.10 -7.45 11.90
N GLY A 49 15.07 -7.41 10.99
CA GLY A 49 16.26 -6.61 11.14
C GLY A 49 17.26 -7.27 12.09
N GLN A 50 17.99 -6.49 12.87
CA GLN A 50 19.12 -6.98 13.66
C GLN A 50 18.72 -7.93 14.81
N SER A 51 17.48 -7.83 15.27
CA SER A 51 16.95 -8.77 16.27
C SER A 51 16.54 -10.13 15.68
N GLY A 52 16.61 -10.28 14.35
CA GLY A 52 16.21 -11.49 13.61
C GLY A 52 14.84 -11.39 12.97
N GLY A 53 14.68 -12.05 11.81
CA GLY A 53 13.57 -11.88 10.87
C GLY A 53 12.15 -12.12 11.38
N MET A 54 11.99 -12.66 12.60
CA MET A 54 10.68 -12.93 13.21
C MET A 54 10.49 -12.22 14.55
N VAL A 55 11.29 -11.19 14.83
CA VAL A 55 11.21 -10.40 16.07
C VAL A 55 10.65 -9.02 15.75
N ASN A 56 9.67 -8.52 16.53
CA ASN A 56 9.12 -7.19 16.35
C ASN A 56 9.90 -6.12 17.16
N GLU A 57 9.48 -4.86 17.06
CA GLU A 57 10.11 -3.71 17.74
C GLU A 57 10.07 -3.82 19.28
N THR A 58 9.06 -4.50 19.83
CA THR A 58 8.94 -4.71 21.29
C THR A 58 9.71 -5.93 21.79
N GLY A 59 10.52 -6.58 20.91
CA GLY A 59 11.31 -7.78 21.25
C GLY A 59 10.51 -9.08 21.27
N ARG A 60 9.24 -9.08 20.88
CA ARG A 60 8.43 -10.29 20.79
C ARG A 60 8.93 -11.18 19.65
N SER A 61 9.24 -12.42 19.95
CA SER A 61 9.76 -13.42 19.00
C SER A 61 8.64 -14.28 18.39
N LEU A 62 8.99 -15.06 17.36
CA LEU A 62 8.13 -16.02 16.65
C LEU A 62 6.88 -15.39 16.01
N GLU A 63 6.99 -14.17 15.57
CA GLU A 63 5.89 -13.48 14.88
C GLU A 63 5.87 -13.75 13.36
N MET A 64 6.01 -15.00 12.96
CA MET A 64 5.85 -15.44 11.58
C MET A 64 4.38 -15.33 11.14
N CYS A 65 4.14 -14.87 9.93
CA CYS A 65 2.80 -14.85 9.35
C CYS A 65 2.75 -15.51 7.96
N LYS A 66 1.56 -15.88 7.51
CA LYS A 66 1.34 -16.47 6.18
C LYS A 66 1.93 -15.59 5.06
N LYS A 67 1.76 -14.27 5.14
CA LYS A 67 2.26 -13.32 4.13
C LYS A 67 3.77 -13.27 4.03
N SER A 68 4.49 -13.34 5.16
CA SER A 68 5.95 -13.39 5.13
C SER A 68 6.46 -14.66 4.44
N VAL A 69 5.77 -15.79 4.65
CA VAL A 69 6.08 -17.06 3.96
C VAL A 69 5.77 -16.97 2.46
N GLN A 70 4.64 -16.37 2.07
CA GLN A 70 4.31 -16.18 0.66
C GLN A 70 5.35 -15.35 -0.08
N ALA A 71 5.73 -14.19 0.48
CA ALA A 71 6.73 -13.32 -0.12
C ALA A 71 8.11 -14.01 -0.19
N MET A 72 8.50 -14.73 0.86
CA MET A 72 9.74 -15.51 0.86
C MET A 72 9.69 -16.65 -0.17
N ALA A 73 8.54 -17.32 -0.33
CA ALA A 73 8.38 -18.38 -1.31
C ALA A 73 8.50 -17.86 -2.75
N ALA A 74 8.00 -16.65 -3.04
CA ALA A 74 8.18 -16.02 -4.35
C ALA A 74 9.66 -15.74 -4.65
N ASP A 75 10.43 -15.30 -3.66
CA ASP A 75 11.85 -15.02 -3.83
C ASP A 75 12.73 -16.31 -3.83
N LEU A 76 12.24 -17.41 -3.26
CA LEU A 76 12.90 -18.74 -3.24
C LEU A 76 12.59 -19.60 -4.47
N GLN A 77 11.83 -19.10 -5.44
CA GLN A 77 11.56 -19.84 -6.68
C GLN A 77 12.85 -20.13 -7.45
N GLU A 78 12.84 -21.22 -8.20
CA GLU A 78 13.89 -21.53 -9.17
C GLU A 78 13.85 -20.56 -10.35
N ALA A 79 14.89 -20.53 -11.17
CA ALA A 79 14.89 -19.81 -12.43
C ALA A 79 13.81 -20.38 -13.37
N GLY A 80 13.28 -19.57 -14.27
CA GLY A 80 12.23 -20.02 -15.22
C GLY A 80 11.53 -18.89 -15.94
N ALA A 81 11.54 -17.68 -15.39
CA ALA A 81 10.82 -16.54 -15.96
C ALA A 81 11.33 -16.14 -17.35
N CYS A 82 12.63 -16.26 -17.61
CA CYS A 82 13.21 -15.94 -18.91
C CYS A 82 12.76 -16.94 -19.98
N GLU A 83 12.86 -18.23 -19.72
CA GLU A 83 12.40 -19.31 -20.59
C GLU A 83 10.90 -19.22 -20.83
N HIS A 84 10.14 -18.81 -19.82
CA HIS A 84 8.70 -18.57 -19.93
C HIS A 84 8.39 -17.44 -20.92
N LEU A 85 9.11 -16.33 -20.87
CA LEU A 85 8.96 -15.21 -21.80
C LEU A 85 9.41 -15.56 -23.23
N GLU A 86 10.44 -16.37 -23.38
CA GLU A 86 10.95 -16.82 -24.69
C GLU A 86 10.01 -17.84 -25.37
N SER A 87 9.29 -18.64 -24.58
CA SER A 87 8.43 -19.73 -25.08
C SER A 87 6.96 -19.36 -25.26
N HIS A 88 6.50 -18.25 -24.70
CA HIS A 88 5.11 -17.82 -24.79
C HIS A 88 5.00 -16.50 -25.56
N ALA A 89 4.19 -16.51 -26.62
CA ALA A 89 3.87 -15.29 -27.36
C ALA A 89 3.16 -14.27 -26.44
N ILE A 90 3.33 -12.98 -26.72
CA ILE A 90 2.67 -11.89 -25.96
C ILE A 90 1.16 -12.11 -25.85
N ALA A 91 0.51 -12.59 -26.91
CA ALA A 91 -0.92 -12.90 -26.91
C ALA A 91 -1.29 -14.04 -25.92
N GLN A 92 -0.37 -14.96 -25.64
CA GLN A 92 -0.53 -16.01 -24.65
C GLN A 92 -0.27 -15.50 -23.23
N LEU A 93 0.78 -14.68 -23.05
CA LEU A 93 1.10 -14.05 -21.76
C LEU A 93 -0.06 -13.18 -21.27
N LYS A 94 -0.73 -12.43 -22.14
CA LYS A 94 -1.91 -11.61 -21.82
C LYS A 94 -3.09 -12.41 -21.28
N LYS A 95 -3.18 -13.70 -21.56
CA LYS A 95 -4.26 -14.57 -21.07
C LYS A 95 -3.94 -15.23 -19.74
N GLN A 96 -2.70 -15.11 -19.28
CA GLN A 96 -2.28 -15.70 -18.01
C GLN A 96 -2.76 -14.84 -16.82
N THR A 97 -3.10 -15.53 -15.73
CA THR A 97 -3.47 -14.86 -14.49
C THR A 97 -2.24 -14.20 -13.84
N PRO A 98 -2.43 -13.16 -12.99
CA PRO A 98 -1.33 -12.61 -12.21
C PRO A 98 -0.55 -13.66 -11.39
N TYR A 99 -1.25 -14.70 -10.90
CA TYR A 99 -0.65 -15.82 -10.19
C TYR A 99 0.27 -16.65 -11.09
N GLN A 100 -0.17 -16.98 -12.31
CA GLN A 100 0.63 -17.77 -13.27
C GLN A 100 1.92 -17.04 -13.66
N LEU A 101 1.84 -15.74 -13.95
CA LEU A 101 3.01 -14.93 -14.26
C LEU A 101 3.98 -14.84 -13.09
N GLU A 102 3.51 -14.55 -11.87
CA GLU A 102 4.38 -14.48 -10.67
C GLU A 102 5.06 -15.82 -10.37
N HIS A 103 4.40 -16.94 -10.65
CA HIS A 103 4.92 -18.28 -10.38
C HIS A 103 5.67 -18.92 -11.55
N ALA A 104 5.95 -18.17 -12.63
CA ALA A 104 6.82 -18.61 -13.73
C ALA A 104 8.31 -18.72 -13.34
N GLY A 105 8.67 -18.30 -12.11
CA GLY A 105 10.02 -18.36 -11.58
C GLY A 105 10.72 -17.00 -11.47
N ARG A 106 12.01 -17.03 -11.10
CA ARG A 106 12.86 -15.85 -11.00
C ARG A 106 13.41 -15.45 -12.37
N LEU A 107 13.48 -14.14 -12.58
CA LEU A 107 14.22 -13.53 -13.69
C LEU A 107 15.73 -13.68 -13.44
N THR A 108 16.49 -14.08 -14.46
CA THR A 108 17.95 -14.31 -14.35
C THR A 108 18.76 -13.54 -15.39
N HIS A 109 18.16 -13.16 -16.52
CA HIS A 109 18.82 -12.42 -17.59
C HIS A 109 17.98 -11.22 -18.00
N PRO A 110 18.58 -10.14 -18.50
CA PRO A 110 17.84 -9.07 -19.14
C PRO A 110 17.01 -9.59 -20.32
N MET A 111 15.76 -9.13 -20.41
CA MET A 111 14.81 -9.52 -21.45
C MET A 111 14.40 -8.30 -22.26
N LEU A 112 14.31 -8.44 -23.56
CA LEU A 112 13.91 -7.38 -24.49
C LEU A 112 12.70 -7.81 -25.31
N TYR A 113 11.67 -6.97 -25.30
CA TYR A 113 10.61 -6.97 -26.30
C TYR A 113 10.80 -5.77 -27.22
N GLU A 114 10.60 -5.98 -28.52
CA GLU A 114 10.58 -4.94 -29.55
C GLU A 114 9.24 -5.00 -30.30
N LYS A 115 8.64 -3.85 -30.56
CA LYS A 115 7.34 -3.73 -31.24
C LYS A 115 7.30 -4.49 -32.53
N GLY A 116 6.23 -5.26 -32.76
CA GLY A 116 6.07 -6.12 -33.90
C GLY A 116 6.70 -7.50 -33.76
N LYS A 117 7.32 -7.80 -32.62
CA LYS A 117 7.76 -9.16 -32.28
C LYS A 117 6.70 -9.85 -31.44
N ASP A 118 6.58 -11.16 -31.57
CA ASP A 118 5.63 -11.95 -30.80
C ASP A 118 6.17 -12.39 -29.43
N PHE A 119 7.48 -12.41 -29.25
CA PHE A 119 8.17 -12.95 -28.08
C PHE A 119 9.19 -11.96 -27.53
N TYR A 120 9.46 -12.08 -26.23
CA TYR A 120 10.68 -11.54 -25.64
C TYR A 120 11.90 -12.34 -26.11
N ARG A 121 13.06 -11.69 -26.13
CA ARG A 121 14.36 -12.34 -26.28
C ARG A 121 15.28 -12.00 -25.12
N ARG A 122 16.15 -12.92 -24.77
CA ARG A 122 17.24 -12.69 -23.84
C ARG A 122 18.30 -11.79 -24.47
N ILE A 123 18.86 -10.88 -23.69
CA ILE A 123 19.97 -10.01 -24.09
C ILE A 123 21.04 -9.98 -23.00
N GLU A 124 22.24 -9.57 -23.36
CA GLU A 124 23.32 -9.37 -22.40
C GLU A 124 23.14 -8.04 -21.65
N TRP A 125 23.75 -7.92 -20.48
CA TRP A 125 23.70 -6.73 -19.66
C TRP A 125 24.24 -5.49 -20.38
N GLU A 126 25.32 -5.64 -21.15
CA GLU A 126 25.96 -4.59 -21.93
C GLU A 126 25.00 -4.05 -23.01
N GLU A 127 24.27 -4.94 -23.69
CA GLU A 127 23.24 -4.54 -24.66
C GLU A 127 22.11 -3.79 -23.96
N ALA A 128 21.63 -4.31 -22.82
CA ALA A 128 20.55 -3.67 -22.07
C ALA A 128 20.93 -2.27 -21.59
N LEU A 129 22.09 -2.13 -20.94
CA LEU A 129 22.58 -0.84 -20.44
C LEU A 129 22.87 0.15 -21.58
N GLY A 130 23.41 -0.34 -22.70
CA GLY A 130 23.64 0.48 -23.91
C GLY A 130 22.34 1.03 -24.49
N ARG A 131 21.30 0.20 -24.63
CA ARG A 131 19.96 0.63 -25.11
C ARG A 131 19.31 1.66 -24.17
N ILE A 132 19.40 1.45 -22.85
CA ILE A 132 18.86 2.38 -21.87
C ILE A 132 19.62 3.71 -21.90
N SER A 133 20.96 3.68 -22.00
CA SER A 133 21.77 4.88 -22.10
C SER A 133 21.44 5.69 -23.37
N THR A 134 21.23 5.01 -24.51
CA THR A 134 20.80 5.66 -25.75
C THR A 134 19.42 6.30 -25.59
N ALA A 135 18.45 5.58 -25.03
CA ALA A 135 17.10 6.10 -24.79
C ALA A 135 17.13 7.34 -23.89
N LEU A 136 17.93 7.34 -22.82
CA LEU A 136 18.10 8.50 -21.94
C LEU A 136 18.72 9.70 -22.65
N LYS A 137 19.71 9.49 -23.50
CA LYS A 137 20.36 10.57 -24.26
C LYS A 137 19.47 11.19 -25.33
N GLU A 138 18.55 10.39 -25.90
CA GLU A 138 17.61 10.81 -26.95
C GLU A 138 16.30 11.38 -26.40
N THR A 139 16.05 11.28 -25.08
CA THR A 139 14.82 11.75 -24.45
C THR A 139 15.08 13.01 -23.63
N SER A 140 14.25 14.04 -23.79
CA SER A 140 14.26 15.19 -22.88
C SER A 140 13.91 14.72 -21.46
N PRO A 141 14.57 15.22 -20.41
CA PRO A 141 14.33 14.74 -19.05
C PRO A 141 12.87 14.75 -18.63
N ASP A 142 12.13 15.82 -18.89
CA ASP A 142 10.72 15.95 -18.54
C ASP A 142 9.76 15.09 -19.41
N ASP A 143 10.25 14.52 -20.54
CA ASP A 143 9.52 13.52 -21.34
C ASP A 143 9.68 12.10 -20.76
N SER A 144 10.19 11.96 -19.54
CA SER A 144 10.36 10.70 -18.83
C SER A 144 9.59 10.67 -17.50
N PHE A 145 9.25 9.47 -17.04
CA PHE A 145 8.71 9.25 -15.68
C PHE A 145 9.42 8.11 -14.96
N TRP A 146 9.43 8.18 -13.62
CA TRP A 146 10.14 7.29 -12.73
C TRP A 146 9.21 6.81 -11.62
N TYR A 147 8.80 5.53 -11.69
CA TYR A 147 7.85 4.91 -10.76
C TYR A 147 8.54 3.90 -9.85
N PHE A 148 8.24 3.96 -8.55
CA PHE A 148 8.90 3.15 -7.52
C PHE A 148 7.91 2.29 -6.75
N SER A 149 8.26 1.02 -6.57
CA SER A 149 7.59 0.15 -5.61
C SER A 149 8.01 0.49 -4.18
N GLY A 150 7.11 0.31 -3.24
CA GLY A 150 7.42 0.40 -1.80
C GLY A 150 8.10 -0.86 -1.24
N ARG A 151 8.79 -1.68 -2.04
CA ARG A 151 9.49 -2.90 -1.58
C ARG A 151 11.01 -2.81 -1.69
N SER A 152 11.53 -1.89 -2.47
CA SER A 152 12.96 -1.62 -2.58
C SER A 152 13.52 -0.99 -1.29
N SER A 153 14.84 -1.02 -1.12
CA SER A 153 15.50 -0.41 0.04
C SER A 153 15.45 1.12 0.02
N ASN A 154 15.77 1.76 1.14
CA ASN A 154 15.94 3.22 1.19
C ASN A 154 17.08 3.65 0.28
N GLU A 155 18.17 2.88 0.25
CA GLU A 155 19.36 3.14 -0.56
C GLU A 155 19.03 3.14 -2.06
N ALA A 156 18.35 2.10 -2.55
CA ALA A 156 17.93 2.02 -3.95
C ALA A 156 16.92 3.13 -4.32
N GLY A 157 15.97 3.43 -3.42
CA GLY A 157 15.03 4.51 -3.61
C GLY A 157 15.70 5.87 -3.67
N PHE A 158 16.62 6.15 -2.76
CA PHE A 158 17.41 7.40 -2.74
C PHE A 158 18.25 7.56 -4.01
N LEU A 159 18.97 6.51 -4.42
CA LEU A 159 19.81 6.56 -5.62
C LEU A 159 18.99 6.84 -6.89
N LEU A 160 17.89 6.14 -7.10
CA LEU A 160 17.13 6.28 -8.34
C LEU A 160 16.42 7.64 -8.40
N GLN A 161 15.90 8.18 -7.28
CA GLN A 161 15.33 9.52 -7.26
C GLN A 161 16.39 10.61 -7.47
N LEU A 162 17.60 10.42 -6.90
CA LEU A 162 18.72 11.33 -7.11
C LEU A 162 19.15 11.33 -8.58
N PHE A 163 19.25 10.14 -9.18
CA PHE A 163 19.57 10.01 -10.60
C PHE A 163 18.52 10.70 -11.49
N ALA A 164 17.23 10.47 -11.27
CA ALA A 164 16.17 11.11 -12.06
C ALA A 164 16.25 12.64 -12.01
N ARG A 165 16.56 13.20 -10.84
CA ARG A 165 16.71 14.66 -10.68
C ARG A 165 17.97 15.20 -11.32
N LEU A 166 19.09 14.49 -11.23
CA LEU A 166 20.33 14.88 -11.91
C LEU A 166 20.22 14.69 -13.44
N TYR A 167 19.42 13.74 -13.89
CA TYR A 167 19.02 13.64 -15.30
C TYR A 167 18.20 14.85 -15.75
N GLY A 168 17.43 15.48 -14.84
CA GLY A 168 16.79 16.77 -15.04
C GLY A 168 15.27 16.79 -14.89
N THR A 169 14.64 15.78 -14.24
CA THR A 169 13.19 15.72 -14.06
C THR A 169 12.76 15.48 -12.62
N ASN A 170 11.59 16.02 -12.27
CA ASN A 170 10.85 15.72 -11.04
C ASN A 170 9.65 14.78 -11.24
N ASN A 171 9.49 14.16 -12.39
CA ASN A 171 8.45 13.12 -12.64
C ASN A 171 8.77 11.82 -11.88
N VAL A 172 9.05 11.96 -10.59
CA VAL A 172 9.48 10.92 -9.65
C VAL A 172 8.34 10.62 -8.70
N ASN A 173 7.76 9.43 -8.79
CA ASN A 173 6.60 9.07 -7.99
C ASN A 173 6.63 7.59 -7.56
N ASN A 174 5.72 7.22 -6.68
CA ASN A 174 5.73 5.89 -6.09
C ASN A 174 4.31 5.33 -5.88
N CYS A 175 4.24 4.06 -5.47
CA CYS A 175 2.98 3.36 -5.27
C CYS A 175 2.06 3.97 -4.18
N SER A 176 2.51 4.93 -3.36
CA SER A 176 1.64 5.63 -2.40
C SER A 176 0.56 6.45 -3.08
N TYR A 177 0.82 6.96 -4.30
CA TYR A 177 -0.16 7.71 -5.06
C TYR A 177 -1.39 6.88 -5.43
N TYR A 178 -1.25 5.57 -5.49
CA TYR A 178 -2.35 4.60 -5.66
C TYR A 178 -2.70 3.86 -4.36
N CYS A 179 -2.34 4.42 -3.18
CA CYS A 179 -2.52 3.74 -1.91
C CYS A 179 -2.91 4.71 -0.78
N HIS A 180 -1.93 5.39 -0.20
CA HIS A 180 -2.06 6.18 1.03
C HIS A 180 -1.69 7.67 0.87
N GLN A 181 -1.64 8.21 -0.36
CA GLN A 181 -1.35 9.63 -0.54
C GLN A 181 -2.39 10.51 0.14
N ALA A 182 -3.68 10.11 0.09
CA ALA A 182 -4.73 10.81 0.83
C ALA A 182 -4.48 10.84 2.34
N SER A 183 -3.86 9.80 2.93
CA SER A 183 -3.45 9.85 4.34
C SER A 183 -2.34 10.87 4.57
N GLY A 184 -1.34 10.90 3.68
CA GLY A 184 -0.25 11.88 3.77
C GLY A 184 -0.75 13.32 3.70
N VAL A 185 -1.60 13.62 2.73
CA VAL A 185 -2.18 14.97 2.54
C VAL A 185 -3.11 15.34 3.69
N GLY A 186 -4.04 14.46 4.06
CA GLY A 186 -5.02 14.73 5.12
C GLY A 186 -4.38 14.93 6.48
N LEU A 187 -3.41 14.10 6.85
CA LEU A 187 -2.67 14.26 8.10
C LEU A 187 -1.76 15.49 8.10
N SER A 188 -1.05 15.74 6.98
CA SER A 188 -0.18 16.94 6.90
C SER A 188 -0.97 18.23 7.05
N SER A 189 -2.18 18.31 6.46
CA SER A 189 -3.05 19.47 6.61
C SER A 189 -3.64 19.61 8.01
N ALA A 190 -3.92 18.49 8.68
CA ALA A 190 -4.52 18.49 10.01
C ALA A 190 -3.50 18.69 11.15
N ILE A 191 -2.34 17.99 11.08
CA ILE A 191 -1.39 17.92 12.20
C ILE A 191 0.06 18.21 11.80
N GLY A 192 0.33 18.59 10.53
CA GLY A 192 1.68 18.90 10.04
C GLY A 192 2.56 17.69 9.78
N SER A 193 2.06 16.45 9.91
CA SER A 193 2.81 15.21 9.67
C SER A 193 1.98 14.22 8.88
N GLY A 194 2.54 13.61 7.84
CA GLY A 194 1.87 12.65 6.97
C GLY A 194 2.05 11.18 7.37
N THR A 195 2.57 10.89 8.58
CA THR A 195 2.89 9.55 9.06
C THR A 195 2.14 9.20 10.35
N ALA A 196 2.31 7.97 10.85
CA ALA A 196 1.74 7.58 12.13
C ALA A 196 2.26 8.46 13.27
N THR A 197 1.39 8.75 14.23
CA THR A 197 1.74 9.50 15.46
C THR A 197 2.12 8.59 16.62
N VAL A 198 2.05 7.28 16.44
CA VAL A 198 2.21 6.23 17.44
C VAL A 198 3.30 5.24 17.05
N VAL A 199 3.85 4.55 18.04
CA VAL A 199 4.72 3.39 17.89
C VAL A 199 3.95 2.09 18.09
N LEU A 200 4.56 0.94 17.80
CA LEU A 200 3.90 -0.37 17.95
C LEU A 200 3.43 -0.63 19.39
N ASP A 201 4.25 -0.25 20.37
CA ASP A 201 3.94 -0.42 21.78
C ASP A 201 2.69 0.36 22.23
N ASP A 202 2.47 1.55 21.65
CA ASP A 202 1.27 2.35 21.94
C ASP A 202 -0.01 1.57 21.58
N VAL A 203 0.00 0.84 20.46
CA VAL A 203 -1.18 0.07 20.02
C VAL A 203 -1.50 -1.06 21.00
N GLU A 204 -0.48 -1.74 21.54
CA GLU A 204 -0.67 -2.81 22.53
C GLU A 204 -1.21 -2.33 23.87
N HIS A 205 -1.14 -1.01 24.16
CA HIS A 205 -1.56 -0.40 25.40
C HIS A 205 -2.82 0.49 25.27
N ALA A 206 -3.42 0.55 24.09
CA ALA A 206 -4.66 1.28 23.88
C ALA A 206 -5.87 0.60 24.54
N ASP A 207 -6.79 1.38 25.09
CA ASP A 207 -8.06 0.91 25.64
C ASP A 207 -9.09 0.63 24.56
N LEU A 208 -8.99 1.37 23.45
CA LEU A 208 -9.86 1.24 22.29
C LEU A 208 -9.06 1.40 21.01
N VAL A 209 -9.22 0.46 20.10
CA VAL A 209 -8.65 0.54 18.74
C VAL A 209 -9.76 0.54 17.71
N PHE A 210 -9.80 1.57 16.85
CA PHE A 210 -10.61 1.56 15.65
C PHE A 210 -9.85 0.91 14.51
N VAL A 211 -10.50 0.02 13.75
CA VAL A 211 -9.98 -0.57 12.51
C VAL A 211 -10.94 -0.22 11.38
N ILE A 212 -10.58 0.78 10.58
CA ILE A 212 -11.48 1.42 9.62
C ILE A 212 -11.05 1.09 8.18
N GLY A 213 -11.94 0.49 7.40
CA GLY A 213 -11.75 0.23 5.98
C GLY A 213 -10.61 -0.74 5.66
N GLY A 214 -10.29 -1.66 6.56
CA GLY A 214 -9.19 -2.59 6.42
C GLY A 214 -9.53 -4.05 6.64
N ASN A 215 -8.65 -4.94 6.13
CA ASN A 215 -8.68 -6.38 6.41
C ASN A 215 -7.30 -6.86 6.88
N PRO A 216 -6.83 -6.44 8.10
CA PRO A 216 -5.56 -6.89 8.65
C PRO A 216 -5.37 -8.40 8.69
N PRO A 217 -6.38 -9.24 9.00
CA PRO A 217 -6.26 -10.69 8.92
C PRO A 217 -5.69 -11.21 7.61
N SER A 218 -6.06 -10.57 6.51
CA SER A 218 -5.58 -10.88 5.17
C SER A 218 -4.27 -10.16 4.82
N ASN A 219 -4.20 -8.85 5.05
CA ASN A 219 -3.12 -8.01 4.53
C ASN A 219 -1.96 -7.79 5.52
N HIS A 220 -2.26 -7.72 6.81
CA HIS A 220 -1.31 -7.45 7.90
C HIS A 220 -1.49 -8.44 9.07
N PRO A 221 -1.32 -9.76 8.86
CA PRO A 221 -1.70 -10.76 9.90
C PRO A 221 -1.01 -10.57 11.25
N ARG A 222 0.11 -9.85 11.30
CA ARG A 222 0.81 -9.55 12.56
C ARG A 222 0.15 -8.46 13.38
N LEU A 223 -0.55 -7.53 12.72
CA LEU A 223 -1.40 -6.58 13.45
C LEU A 223 -2.51 -7.32 14.23
N MET A 224 -2.91 -8.53 13.79
CA MET A 224 -3.83 -9.36 14.54
C MET A 224 -3.24 -9.87 15.88
N THR A 225 -1.92 -10.09 15.93
CA THR A 225 -1.23 -10.40 17.19
C THR A 225 -1.26 -9.19 18.12
N THR A 226 -1.02 -7.99 17.61
CA THR A 226 -1.13 -6.73 18.36
C THR A 226 -2.55 -6.52 18.88
N LEU A 227 -3.58 -6.68 18.05
CA LEU A 227 -4.98 -6.59 18.49
C LEU A 227 -5.35 -7.66 19.52
N MET A 228 -4.79 -8.87 19.43
CA MET A 228 -4.94 -9.89 20.49
C MET A 228 -4.35 -9.41 21.82
N GLN A 229 -3.22 -8.67 21.81
CA GLN A 229 -2.68 -8.10 23.05
C GLN A 229 -3.60 -7.03 23.64
N VAL A 230 -4.18 -6.17 22.80
CA VAL A 230 -5.23 -5.22 23.24
C VAL A 230 -6.37 -5.97 23.94
N LYS A 231 -6.87 -7.05 23.34
CA LYS A 231 -7.94 -7.88 23.94
C LYS A 231 -7.51 -8.53 25.24
N ASN A 232 -6.28 -9.03 25.34
CA ASN A 232 -5.74 -9.64 26.56
C ASN A 232 -5.66 -8.64 27.73
N LYS A 233 -5.47 -7.35 27.43
CA LYS A 233 -5.48 -6.24 28.40
C LYS A 233 -6.89 -5.67 28.63
N LYS A 234 -7.95 -6.34 28.15
CA LYS A 234 -9.36 -5.92 28.21
C LYS A 234 -9.71 -4.68 27.37
N GLY A 235 -8.83 -4.26 26.51
CA GLY A 235 -9.11 -3.23 25.50
C GLY A 235 -10.18 -3.70 24.51
N LYS A 236 -10.79 -2.74 23.83
CA LYS A 236 -11.88 -2.98 22.87
C LYS A 236 -11.43 -2.67 21.45
N VAL A 237 -12.12 -3.28 20.48
CA VAL A 237 -11.88 -3.06 19.06
C VAL A 237 -13.21 -2.76 18.35
N VAL A 238 -13.30 -1.59 17.73
CA VAL A 238 -14.40 -1.22 16.83
C VAL A 238 -13.93 -1.41 15.40
N VAL A 239 -14.65 -2.23 14.65
CA VAL A 239 -14.38 -2.48 13.23
C VAL A 239 -15.42 -1.78 12.37
N VAL A 240 -14.93 -1.00 11.41
CA VAL A 240 -15.77 -0.33 10.40
C VAL A 240 -15.37 -0.85 9.02
N ASN A 241 -16.26 -1.60 8.38
CA ASN A 241 -16.00 -2.17 7.06
C ASN A 241 -17.33 -2.52 6.37
N PRO A 242 -17.56 -2.15 5.09
CA PRO A 242 -18.77 -2.50 4.34
C PRO A 242 -19.02 -4.00 4.23
N ALA A 243 -17.98 -4.84 4.32
CA ALA A 243 -18.07 -6.29 4.30
C ALA A 243 -17.62 -6.90 5.64
N VAL A 244 -18.28 -7.96 6.09
CA VAL A 244 -17.87 -8.71 7.29
C VAL A 244 -16.68 -9.62 6.95
N GLU A 245 -15.50 -9.23 7.42
CA GLU A 245 -14.27 -10.01 7.27
C GLU A 245 -14.11 -10.97 8.46
N ILE A 246 -14.18 -12.26 8.19
CA ILE A 246 -14.23 -13.30 9.24
C ILE A 246 -13.08 -13.24 10.24
N GLY A 247 -11.89 -12.87 9.77
CA GLY A 247 -10.71 -12.74 10.65
C GLY A 247 -10.77 -11.55 11.59
N LEU A 248 -11.59 -10.52 11.31
CA LEU A 248 -11.87 -9.42 12.23
C LEU A 248 -12.98 -9.75 13.25
N VAL A 249 -13.80 -10.73 12.95
CA VAL A 249 -14.77 -11.27 13.92
C VAL A 249 -14.05 -12.20 14.90
N ASN A 250 -13.32 -13.19 14.38
CA ASN A 250 -12.56 -14.13 15.21
C ASN A 250 -11.26 -14.54 14.51
N PHE A 251 -10.14 -14.44 15.22
CA PHE A 251 -8.83 -14.79 14.68
C PHE A 251 -8.09 -15.78 15.58
N LYS A 252 -7.46 -16.78 14.97
CA LYS A 252 -6.60 -17.76 15.63
C LYS A 252 -5.14 -17.43 15.36
N VAL A 253 -4.46 -16.84 16.34
CA VAL A 253 -3.04 -16.51 16.25
C VAL A 253 -2.20 -17.79 16.38
N PRO A 254 -1.47 -18.23 15.33
CA PRO A 254 -0.78 -19.52 15.35
C PRO A 254 0.34 -19.63 16.39
N SER A 255 0.97 -18.51 16.77
CA SER A 255 2.04 -18.46 17.79
C SER A 255 1.52 -18.43 19.23
N ASN A 256 0.21 -18.34 19.45
CA ASN A 256 -0.39 -18.36 20.79
C ASN A 256 -1.25 -19.63 20.95
N PRO A 257 -0.89 -20.58 21.84
CA PRO A 257 -1.61 -21.85 22.00
C PRO A 257 -3.08 -21.69 22.36
N PHE A 258 -3.42 -20.74 23.22
CA PHE A 258 -4.80 -20.49 23.64
C PHE A 258 -5.63 -19.95 22.46
N SER A 259 -5.11 -18.93 21.77
CA SER A 259 -5.77 -18.37 20.59
C SER A 259 -5.88 -19.39 19.45
N LEU A 260 -4.87 -20.26 19.25
CA LEU A 260 -4.89 -21.31 18.24
C LEU A 260 -6.03 -22.32 18.46
N LEU A 261 -6.29 -22.69 19.71
CA LEU A 261 -7.33 -23.64 20.07
C LEU A 261 -8.73 -23.00 20.06
N PHE A 262 -8.90 -21.91 20.78
CA PHE A 262 -10.21 -21.31 21.04
C PHE A 262 -10.56 -20.13 20.13
N GLY A 263 -9.56 -19.48 19.53
CA GLY A 263 -9.71 -18.22 18.80
C GLY A 263 -9.68 -17.01 19.75
N THR A 264 -9.55 -15.85 19.17
CA THR A 264 -9.64 -14.54 19.84
C THR A 264 -10.74 -13.74 19.16
N PRO A 265 -11.89 -13.49 19.82
CA PRO A 265 -12.85 -12.51 19.34
C PRO A 265 -12.17 -11.14 19.24
N ILE A 266 -12.11 -10.58 18.03
CA ILE A 266 -11.41 -9.31 17.79
C ILE A 266 -12.37 -8.14 17.94
N ALA A 267 -13.40 -8.06 17.08
CA ALA A 267 -14.37 -6.97 17.15
C ALA A 267 -15.28 -7.08 18.38
N ASP A 268 -15.35 -6.01 19.17
CA ASP A 268 -16.41 -5.81 20.17
C ASP A 268 -17.66 -5.22 19.50
N LEU A 269 -17.46 -4.36 18.51
CA LEU A 269 -18.51 -3.81 17.67
C LEU A 269 -18.05 -3.86 16.21
N TYR A 270 -18.92 -4.37 15.32
CA TYR A 270 -18.69 -4.44 13.88
C TYR A 270 -19.76 -3.63 13.16
N VAL A 271 -19.36 -2.59 12.43
CA VAL A 271 -20.28 -1.67 11.77
C VAL A 271 -20.03 -1.68 10.25
N GLN A 272 -21.11 -1.77 9.49
CA GLN A 272 -21.08 -1.83 8.03
C GLN A 272 -21.69 -0.57 7.41
N PRO A 273 -20.90 0.49 7.12
CA PRO A 273 -21.41 1.63 6.35
C PRO A 273 -21.66 1.23 4.89
N HIS A 274 -22.40 2.05 4.15
CA HIS A 274 -22.36 2.00 2.69
C HIS A 274 -20.95 2.34 2.19
N ILE A 275 -20.58 1.79 1.03
CA ILE A 275 -19.34 2.20 0.35
C ILE A 275 -19.44 3.69 0.00
N GLY A 276 -18.57 4.51 0.57
CA GLY A 276 -18.58 5.96 0.45
C GLY A 276 -19.33 6.69 1.58
N GLY A 277 -19.94 5.96 2.51
CA GLY A 277 -20.65 6.52 3.67
C GLY A 277 -19.79 6.80 4.90
N ASP A 278 -18.48 6.59 4.80
CA ASP A 278 -17.54 6.69 5.92
C ASP A 278 -17.51 8.09 6.54
N LEU A 279 -17.45 9.15 5.70
CA LEU A 279 -17.43 10.53 6.18
C LEU A 279 -18.69 10.88 6.99
N ALA A 280 -19.86 10.43 6.54
CA ALA A 280 -21.12 10.66 7.23
C ALA A 280 -21.15 9.95 8.59
N MET A 281 -20.71 8.70 8.66
CA MET A 281 -20.62 7.94 9.90
C MET A 281 -19.64 8.60 10.89
N LEU A 282 -18.42 8.98 10.44
CA LEU A 282 -17.42 9.65 11.29
C LEU A 282 -17.94 10.98 11.83
N THR A 283 -18.63 11.75 10.99
CA THR A 283 -19.30 12.99 11.39
C THR A 283 -20.41 12.74 12.42
N GLY A 284 -21.18 11.65 12.24
CA GLY A 284 -22.20 11.24 13.21
C GLY A 284 -21.61 10.87 14.57
N ILE A 285 -20.45 10.18 14.61
CA ILE A 285 -19.73 9.90 15.84
C ILE A 285 -19.33 11.21 16.54
N ALA A 286 -18.78 12.17 15.79
CA ALA A 286 -18.40 13.47 16.33
C ALA A 286 -19.61 14.22 16.90
N LYS A 287 -20.74 14.23 16.16
CA LYS A 287 -22.00 14.83 16.61
C LYS A 287 -22.49 14.20 17.91
N ALA A 288 -22.48 12.87 18.00
CA ALA A 288 -22.90 12.16 19.20
C ALA A 288 -21.98 12.46 20.41
N ILE A 289 -20.65 12.51 20.23
CA ILE A 289 -19.69 12.92 21.28
C ILE A 289 -20.01 14.35 21.75
N LYS A 290 -20.29 15.26 20.83
CA LYS A 290 -20.65 16.65 21.18
C LYS A 290 -21.96 16.73 21.97
N GLU A 291 -22.98 15.99 21.55
CA GLU A 291 -24.28 15.92 22.25
C GLU A 291 -24.15 15.29 23.64
N MET A 292 -23.16 14.40 23.88
CA MET A 292 -22.83 13.84 25.18
C MET A 292 -22.02 14.79 26.07
N GLY A 293 -21.46 15.88 25.53
CA GLY A 293 -20.52 16.76 26.24
C GLY A 293 -19.22 16.04 26.62
N ALA A 294 -18.77 15.07 25.79
CA ALA A 294 -17.62 14.22 26.06
C ALA A 294 -16.34 14.68 25.34
N GLU A 295 -16.36 15.82 24.69
CA GLU A 295 -15.17 16.44 24.08
C GLU A 295 -14.18 16.95 25.14
N ASP A 296 -12.89 16.93 24.81
CA ASP A 296 -11.83 17.59 25.59
C ASP A 296 -11.73 19.07 25.21
N SER A 297 -12.56 19.90 25.84
CA SER A 297 -12.62 21.33 25.56
C SER A 297 -11.30 22.04 25.86
N ALA A 298 -10.52 21.58 26.86
CA ALA A 298 -9.22 22.16 27.20
C ALA A 298 -8.19 21.90 26.12
N PHE A 299 -8.11 20.67 25.63
CA PHE A 299 -7.21 20.29 24.52
C PHE A 299 -7.57 21.07 23.24
N LEU A 300 -8.85 21.12 22.90
CA LEU A 300 -9.34 21.83 21.70
C LEU A 300 -8.98 23.32 21.76
N GLN A 301 -9.19 23.98 22.87
CA GLN A 301 -8.92 25.41 23.03
C GLN A 301 -7.41 25.72 22.99
N GLN A 302 -6.61 24.88 23.61
CA GLN A 302 -5.16 25.09 23.72
C GLN A 302 -4.42 24.73 22.45
N TYR A 303 -4.76 23.60 21.83
CA TYR A 303 -3.94 22.97 20.80
C TYR A 303 -4.57 22.91 19.40
N CYS A 304 -5.85 23.22 19.26
CA CYS A 304 -6.55 23.13 17.99
C CYS A 304 -7.04 24.49 17.50
N ASP A 305 -7.29 24.55 16.17
CA ASP A 305 -7.91 25.67 15.50
C ASP A 305 -9.10 25.16 14.66
N GLY A 306 -10.14 26.01 14.45
CA GLY A 306 -11.35 25.67 13.68
C GLY A 306 -12.45 24.94 14.48
N GLY A 307 -12.29 24.70 15.79
CA GLY A 307 -13.23 23.92 16.60
C GLY A 307 -14.64 24.52 16.70
N GLU A 308 -14.76 25.83 16.91
CA GLU A 308 -16.08 26.51 17.03
C GLU A 308 -16.89 26.40 15.73
N GLN A 309 -16.26 26.66 14.59
CA GLN A 309 -16.89 26.53 13.28
C GLN A 309 -17.34 25.08 13.04
N TRP A 310 -16.51 24.11 13.40
CA TRP A 310 -16.84 22.71 13.24
C TRP A 310 -18.01 22.28 14.12
N PHE A 311 -18.07 22.72 15.37
CA PHE A 311 -19.20 22.43 16.26
C PHE A 311 -20.51 23.06 15.75
N SER A 312 -20.45 24.27 15.23
CA SER A 312 -21.60 24.91 14.58
C SER A 312 -22.08 24.08 13.39
N HIS A 313 -21.17 23.57 12.59
CA HIS A 313 -21.46 22.70 11.46
C HIS A 313 -22.08 21.35 11.90
N LEU A 314 -21.53 20.68 12.92
CA LEU A 314 -22.10 19.46 13.48
C LEU A 314 -23.53 19.65 14.01
N ASN A 315 -23.82 20.78 14.66
CA ASN A 315 -25.15 21.10 15.19
C ASN A 315 -26.18 21.32 14.06
N ALA A 316 -25.76 21.86 12.94
CA ALA A 316 -26.62 22.10 11.78
C ALA A 316 -26.96 20.82 11.00
N MET A 317 -26.20 19.76 11.10
CA MET A 317 -26.46 18.50 10.41
C MET A 317 -27.60 17.72 11.07
N SER A 318 -28.51 17.17 10.26
CA SER A 318 -29.58 16.30 10.76
C SER A 318 -29.11 14.86 10.92
N TRP A 319 -29.68 14.14 11.87
CA TRP A 319 -29.44 12.69 12.02
C TRP A 319 -29.95 11.90 10.81
N ASP A 320 -31.05 12.34 10.19
CA ASP A 320 -31.60 11.72 8.98
C ASP A 320 -30.60 11.75 7.82
N GLU A 321 -29.95 12.91 7.59
CA GLU A 321 -28.91 13.03 6.57
C GLU A 321 -27.72 12.10 6.86
N ILE A 322 -27.25 12.09 8.10
CA ILE A 322 -26.13 11.25 8.53
C ILE A 322 -26.43 9.76 8.34
N THR A 323 -27.60 9.31 8.81
CA THR A 323 -27.98 7.89 8.74
C THR A 323 -28.25 7.43 7.33
N THR A 324 -28.89 8.26 6.52
CA THR A 324 -29.17 7.97 5.10
C THR A 324 -27.88 7.84 4.30
N LYS A 325 -26.95 8.80 4.45
CA LYS A 325 -25.68 8.82 3.70
C LYS A 325 -24.68 7.77 4.19
N SER A 326 -24.64 7.49 5.50
CA SER A 326 -23.75 6.46 6.06
C SER A 326 -24.30 5.03 5.86
N GLY A 327 -25.62 4.89 5.87
CA GLY A 327 -26.31 3.60 5.97
C GLY A 327 -26.19 2.96 7.36
N VAL A 328 -25.72 3.68 8.37
CA VAL A 328 -25.60 3.24 9.76
C VAL A 328 -26.64 3.93 10.61
N SER A 329 -27.35 3.19 11.45
CA SER A 329 -28.41 3.76 12.30
C SER A 329 -27.83 4.69 13.36
N GLU A 330 -28.62 5.67 13.78
CA GLU A 330 -28.24 6.57 14.89
C GLU A 330 -27.89 5.79 16.16
N CYS A 331 -28.60 4.71 16.45
CA CYS A 331 -28.31 3.84 17.60
C CYS A 331 -26.92 3.24 17.55
N GLU A 332 -26.50 2.69 16.40
CA GLU A 332 -25.16 2.12 16.20
C GLU A 332 -24.08 3.20 16.31
N ILE A 333 -24.32 4.40 15.73
CA ILE A 333 -23.38 5.53 15.82
C ILE A 333 -23.23 5.99 17.28
N ARG A 334 -24.31 6.08 18.02
CA ARG A 334 -24.30 6.46 19.45
C ARG A 334 -23.62 5.39 20.31
N GLU A 335 -23.74 4.11 19.95
CA GLU A 335 -23.01 3.03 20.62
C GLU A 335 -21.50 3.16 20.43
N ILE A 336 -21.04 3.43 19.20
CA ILE A 336 -19.63 3.73 18.92
C ILE A 336 -19.17 4.94 19.75
N ALA A 337 -19.92 6.03 19.71
CA ALA A 337 -19.60 7.25 20.46
C ALA A 337 -19.52 7.00 21.97
N SER A 338 -20.41 6.18 22.53
CA SER A 338 -20.40 5.80 23.96
C SER A 338 -19.16 4.98 24.33
N LEU A 339 -18.72 4.06 23.46
CA LEU A 339 -17.46 3.32 23.65
C LEU A 339 -16.26 4.27 23.61
N TYR A 340 -16.25 5.18 22.64
CA TYR A 340 -15.19 6.17 22.47
C TYR A 340 -15.16 7.17 23.66
N ALA A 341 -16.29 7.65 24.11
CA ALA A 341 -16.39 8.58 25.23
C ALA A 341 -15.84 8.01 26.55
N LYS A 342 -15.91 6.69 26.74
CA LYS A 342 -15.43 5.99 27.95
C LYS A 342 -13.96 5.60 27.91
N ALA A 343 -13.36 5.52 26.73
CA ALA A 343 -11.97 5.13 26.57
C ALA A 343 -11.02 6.28 26.88
N GLU A 344 -9.93 6.00 27.58
CA GLU A 344 -8.88 6.97 27.88
C GLU A 344 -7.85 7.06 26.75
N ASN A 345 -7.40 5.91 26.22
CA ASN A 345 -6.37 5.82 25.21
C ASN A 345 -6.92 5.18 23.94
N VAL A 346 -7.07 5.96 22.88
CA VAL A 346 -7.69 5.50 21.64
C VAL A 346 -6.76 5.65 20.47
N ILE A 347 -6.64 4.60 19.66
CA ILE A 347 -5.89 4.61 18.40
C ILE A 347 -6.85 4.36 17.23
N PHE A 348 -6.77 5.24 16.24
CA PHE A 348 -7.49 5.10 14.98
C PHE A 348 -6.56 4.50 13.93
N CYS A 349 -6.84 3.25 13.53
CA CYS A 349 -6.16 2.56 12.45
C CYS A 349 -7.05 2.58 11.20
N TRP A 350 -6.52 2.98 10.05
CA TRP A 350 -7.27 2.91 8.79
C TRP A 350 -6.40 2.44 7.62
N THR A 351 -7.07 1.94 6.58
CA THR A 351 -6.42 1.46 5.35
C THR A 351 -7.02 2.09 4.10
N MET A 352 -6.78 1.46 2.95
CA MET A 352 -7.24 1.92 1.65
C MET A 352 -8.78 1.96 1.49
N GLY A 353 -9.55 1.33 2.38
CA GLY A 353 -11.00 1.52 2.42
C GLY A 353 -11.40 2.98 2.69
N ILE A 354 -10.52 3.75 3.33
CA ILE A 354 -10.71 5.18 3.62
C ILE A 354 -10.11 6.06 2.52
N THR A 355 -8.92 5.72 2.02
CA THR A 355 -8.18 6.59 1.11
C THR A 355 -8.61 6.49 -0.36
N HIS A 356 -9.24 5.39 -0.77
CA HIS A 356 -9.61 5.12 -2.16
C HIS A 356 -11.01 5.65 -2.53
N HIS A 357 -11.36 6.83 -2.05
CA HIS A 357 -12.59 7.56 -2.39
C HIS A 357 -12.27 8.91 -3.03
N ALA A 358 -13.21 9.46 -3.79
CA ALA A 358 -13.10 10.81 -4.32
C ALA A 358 -13.02 11.90 -3.22
N HIS A 359 -13.30 11.54 -1.98
CA HIS A 359 -13.19 12.36 -0.78
C HIS A 359 -12.24 11.69 0.27
N GLY A 360 -11.21 10.99 -0.20
CA GLY A 360 -10.29 10.25 0.66
C GLY A 360 -9.54 11.12 1.66
N VAL A 361 -9.12 12.32 1.27
CA VAL A 361 -8.50 13.30 2.18
C VAL A 361 -9.47 13.75 3.27
N GLN A 362 -10.73 14.05 2.90
CA GLN A 362 -11.76 14.44 3.86
C GLN A 362 -12.08 13.35 4.88
N ASN A 363 -12.08 12.08 4.46
CA ASN A 363 -12.21 10.93 5.37
C ASN A 363 -11.09 10.91 6.42
N VAL A 364 -9.84 11.13 5.99
CA VAL A 364 -8.68 11.15 6.90
C VAL A 364 -8.74 12.33 7.85
N GLN A 365 -9.13 13.50 7.36
CA GLN A 365 -9.33 14.70 8.18
C GLN A 365 -10.44 14.49 9.22
N ALA A 366 -11.54 13.81 8.86
CA ALA A 366 -12.59 13.47 9.80
C ALA A 366 -12.13 12.51 10.91
N ILE A 367 -11.26 11.53 10.60
CA ILE A 367 -10.61 10.69 11.60
C ILE A 367 -9.70 11.52 12.51
N ALA A 368 -8.92 12.44 11.94
CA ALA A 368 -8.08 13.35 12.72
C ALA A 368 -8.91 14.27 13.63
N ASN A 369 -10.04 14.79 13.13
CA ASN A 369 -10.99 15.58 13.94
C ASN A 369 -11.50 14.80 15.15
N LEU A 370 -11.87 13.53 14.99
CA LEU A 370 -12.26 12.67 16.11
C LEU A 370 -11.13 12.52 17.13
N ALA A 371 -9.90 12.29 16.68
CA ALA A 371 -8.75 12.19 17.58
C ALA A 371 -8.51 13.51 18.35
N MET A 372 -8.56 14.66 17.66
CA MET A 372 -8.43 15.99 18.27
C MET A 372 -9.55 16.27 19.27
N MET A 373 -10.78 15.88 18.93
CA MET A 373 -11.97 16.16 19.75
C MET A 373 -11.86 15.67 21.18
N ARG A 374 -11.12 14.60 21.42
CA ARG A 374 -10.91 14.01 22.75
C ARG A 374 -9.45 13.98 23.20
N GLY A 375 -8.59 14.82 22.62
CA GLY A 375 -7.18 14.91 22.99
C GLY A 375 -6.40 13.60 22.80
N MET A 376 -6.71 12.81 21.75
CA MET A 376 -6.02 11.55 21.43
C MET A 376 -4.72 11.76 20.68
N LEU A 377 -4.14 12.95 20.73
CA LEU A 377 -2.87 13.32 20.13
C LEU A 377 -1.97 13.98 21.16
N GLY A 378 -0.66 13.71 21.06
CA GLY A 378 0.31 14.33 21.96
C GLY A 378 0.45 13.63 23.29
N ARG A 379 0.17 12.33 23.37
CA ARG A 379 0.39 11.49 24.54
C ARG A 379 0.64 10.03 24.15
N PRO A 380 1.33 9.23 24.99
CA PRO A 380 1.51 7.79 24.76
C PRO A 380 0.16 7.05 24.68
N HIS A 381 0.15 5.95 23.92
CA HIS A 381 -0.95 4.98 23.79
C HIS A 381 -2.22 5.52 23.11
N ALA A 382 -2.17 6.73 22.54
CA ALA A 382 -3.28 7.33 21.81
C ALA A 382 -2.78 7.98 20.52
N GLY A 383 -3.56 7.94 19.42
CA GLY A 383 -3.18 8.59 18.18
C GLY A 383 -3.73 8.00 16.91
N LEU A 384 -3.01 8.27 15.83
CA LEU A 384 -3.39 8.03 14.45
C LEU A 384 -2.40 7.07 13.76
N LEU A 385 -2.93 6.02 13.14
CA LEU A 385 -2.13 4.98 12.48
C LEU A 385 -2.68 4.68 11.07
N PRO A 386 -2.17 5.35 10.02
CA PRO A 386 -2.37 4.91 8.65
C PRO A 386 -1.65 3.58 8.44
N VAL A 387 -2.40 2.48 8.29
CA VAL A 387 -1.86 1.13 8.10
C VAL A 387 -1.43 0.96 6.65
N ARG A 388 -0.18 1.35 6.36
CA ARG A 388 0.40 1.33 5.01
C ARG A 388 0.61 -0.09 4.50
N GLY A 389 0.61 -0.26 3.18
CA GLY A 389 0.72 -1.56 2.51
C GLY A 389 2.15 -2.10 2.49
N HIS A 390 2.94 -1.71 1.50
CA HIS A 390 4.26 -2.26 1.23
C HIS A 390 5.28 -2.02 2.33
N SER A 391 6.25 -2.92 2.43
CA SER A 391 7.22 -3.00 3.54
C SER A 391 8.07 -1.73 3.74
N ASN A 392 8.37 -0.98 2.67
CA ASN A 392 9.16 0.24 2.70
C ASN A 392 8.49 1.42 1.99
N VAL A 393 7.17 1.40 1.80
CA VAL A 393 6.48 2.49 1.09
C VAL A 393 6.64 3.83 1.81
N GLN A 394 6.78 3.82 3.13
CA GLN A 394 7.03 5.02 3.91
C GLN A 394 8.46 5.50 3.73
N GLY A 395 9.46 4.60 3.82
CA GLY A 395 10.85 4.91 3.62
C GLY A 395 11.16 5.45 2.22
N ILE A 396 10.60 4.85 1.17
CA ILE A 396 10.71 5.36 -0.19
C ILE A 396 10.24 6.83 -0.27
N GLY A 397 9.10 7.17 0.32
CA GLY A 397 8.63 8.55 0.41
C GLY A 397 9.53 9.45 1.25
N SER A 398 10.05 8.93 2.36
CA SER A 398 10.94 9.67 3.27
C SER A 398 12.26 10.05 2.62
N VAL A 399 12.84 9.18 1.77
CA VAL A 399 14.11 9.44 1.07
C VAL A 399 13.94 10.25 -0.23
N GLY A 400 12.79 10.88 -0.44
CA GLY A 400 12.60 11.87 -1.50
C GLY A 400 11.96 11.35 -2.78
N VAL A 401 11.39 10.13 -2.81
CA VAL A 401 10.65 9.64 -3.99
C VAL A 401 9.25 10.26 -4.01
N THR A 402 9.18 11.46 -4.55
CA THR A 402 7.97 12.29 -4.67
C THR A 402 8.15 13.30 -5.81
N PRO A 403 7.11 13.71 -6.54
CA PRO A 403 7.23 14.71 -7.60
C PRO A 403 7.58 16.12 -7.08
N LYS A 404 7.35 16.37 -5.79
CA LYS A 404 7.72 17.60 -5.12
C LYS A 404 8.46 17.29 -3.83
N LEU A 405 9.72 17.66 -3.75
CA LEU A 405 10.49 17.56 -2.52
C LEU A 405 10.00 18.59 -1.49
N LYS A 406 10.12 18.24 -0.22
CA LYS A 406 10.02 19.22 0.86
C LYS A 406 11.22 20.16 0.78
N ASP A 407 11.03 21.45 1.06
CA ASP A 407 12.08 22.48 0.96
C ASP A 407 13.34 22.10 1.77
N ALA A 408 13.16 21.53 2.96
CA ALA A 408 14.28 21.08 3.78
C ALA A 408 15.15 20.02 3.09
N ILE A 409 14.52 19.06 2.37
CA ILE A 409 15.24 18.03 1.62
C ILE A 409 15.86 18.62 0.36
N PHE A 410 15.11 19.45 -0.37
CA PHE A 410 15.60 20.12 -1.57
C PHE A 410 16.86 20.92 -1.28
N ASN A 411 16.79 21.81 -0.29
CA ASN A 411 17.91 22.67 0.11
C ASN A 411 19.10 21.85 0.62
N ALA A 412 18.86 20.78 1.39
CA ALA A 412 19.93 19.92 1.89
C ALA A 412 20.62 19.14 0.76
N LEU A 413 19.89 18.64 -0.23
CA LEU A 413 20.49 17.98 -1.41
C LEU A 413 21.38 18.94 -2.18
N GLU A 414 20.94 20.18 -2.41
CA GLU A 414 21.75 21.19 -3.12
C GLU A 414 22.97 21.61 -2.33
N SER A 415 22.83 21.87 -1.02
CA SER A 415 23.95 22.38 -0.20
C SER A 415 24.98 21.30 0.16
N GLU A 416 24.51 20.14 0.66
CA GLU A 416 25.39 19.09 1.19
C GLU A 416 26.07 18.28 0.08
N LEU A 417 25.33 18.03 -1.03
CA LEU A 417 25.87 17.27 -2.16
C LEU A 417 26.35 18.18 -3.31
N LYS A 418 26.25 19.52 -3.16
CA LYS A 418 26.66 20.54 -4.15
C LYS A 418 26.01 20.31 -5.51
N LEU A 419 24.70 20.05 -5.51
CA LEU A 419 23.90 19.75 -6.69
C LEU A 419 23.13 20.98 -7.15
N LYS A 420 22.64 20.90 -8.39
CA LYS A 420 21.58 21.79 -8.90
C LYS A 420 20.42 20.92 -9.35
N LEU A 421 19.26 21.10 -8.73
CA LEU A 421 18.08 20.28 -8.96
C LEU A 421 17.04 21.02 -9.82
N PRO A 422 16.18 20.30 -10.58
CA PRO A 422 15.07 20.91 -11.27
C PRO A 422 14.05 21.48 -10.27
N THR A 423 13.52 22.67 -10.57
CA THR A 423 12.59 23.40 -9.70
C THR A 423 11.12 23.23 -10.11
N THR A 424 10.87 22.77 -11.34
CA THR A 424 9.51 22.48 -11.81
C THR A 424 8.93 21.31 -11.04
N GLU A 425 7.70 21.43 -10.53
CA GLU A 425 7.00 20.32 -9.88
C GLU A 425 6.72 19.21 -10.89
N GLY A 426 7.04 17.98 -10.53
CA GLY A 426 6.78 16.80 -11.38
C GLY A 426 5.33 16.34 -11.34
N LEU A 427 4.99 15.46 -12.25
CA LEU A 427 3.67 14.83 -12.34
C LEU A 427 3.53 13.71 -11.31
N ASP A 428 2.36 13.57 -10.71
CA ASP A 428 1.99 12.38 -9.92
C ASP A 428 1.84 11.12 -10.81
N THR A 429 1.61 9.96 -10.20
CA THR A 429 1.57 8.68 -10.95
C THR A 429 0.48 8.68 -12.02
N LEU A 430 -0.73 9.15 -11.73
CA LEU A 430 -1.81 9.20 -12.72
C LEU A 430 -1.56 10.31 -13.75
N GLY A 431 -1.03 11.45 -13.32
CA GLY A 431 -0.60 12.53 -14.22
C GLY A 431 0.46 12.07 -15.24
N CYS A 432 1.41 11.23 -14.81
CA CYS A 432 2.37 10.60 -15.73
C CYS A 432 1.66 9.68 -16.75
N MET A 433 0.69 8.89 -16.31
CA MET A 433 -0.09 8.03 -17.22
C MET A 433 -0.93 8.86 -18.21
N GLU A 434 -1.54 9.95 -17.76
CA GLU A 434 -2.31 10.87 -18.59
C GLU A 434 -1.41 11.62 -19.59
N ALA A 435 -0.22 12.06 -19.17
CA ALA A 435 0.77 12.69 -20.06
C ALA A 435 1.32 11.67 -21.11
N THR A 436 1.56 10.42 -20.69
CA THR A 436 1.91 9.34 -21.61
C THR A 436 0.82 9.10 -22.64
N ASP A 437 -0.46 9.11 -22.23
CA ASP A 437 -1.58 8.95 -23.17
C ASP A 437 -1.66 10.10 -24.19
N ARG A 438 -1.32 11.31 -23.81
CA ARG A 438 -1.23 12.46 -24.73
C ARG A 438 0.03 12.43 -25.62
N GLY A 439 0.96 11.47 -25.40
CA GLY A 439 2.22 11.36 -26.14
C GLY A 439 3.29 12.37 -25.69
N GLU A 440 3.14 12.95 -24.51
CA GLU A 440 4.10 13.91 -23.92
C GLU A 440 5.29 13.19 -23.27
N LEU A 441 5.08 11.96 -22.79
CA LEU A 441 6.14 11.13 -22.22
C LEU A 441 6.51 9.99 -23.16
N SER A 442 7.81 9.73 -23.30
CA SER A 442 8.35 8.73 -24.21
C SER A 442 9.21 7.65 -23.54
N LEU A 443 9.65 7.90 -22.29
CA LEU A 443 10.50 6.99 -21.51
C LEU A 443 9.91 6.75 -20.13
N GLY A 444 9.85 5.49 -19.71
CA GLY A 444 9.41 5.11 -18.38
C GLY A 444 10.38 4.17 -17.67
N PHE A 445 10.59 4.41 -16.36
CA PHE A 445 11.30 3.51 -15.45
C PHE A 445 10.37 3.01 -14.35
N CYS A 446 10.39 1.70 -14.10
CA CYS A 446 9.62 1.05 -13.02
C CYS A 446 10.56 0.23 -12.14
N LEU A 447 10.90 0.75 -10.94
CA LEU A 447 11.66 0.01 -9.94
C LEU A 447 10.70 -0.87 -9.12
N GLY A 448 10.63 -2.14 -9.45
CA GLY A 448 9.73 -3.10 -8.84
C GLY A 448 8.24 -2.82 -9.09
N GLY A 449 7.39 -3.60 -8.46
CA GLY A 449 5.94 -3.42 -8.52
C GLY A 449 5.32 -3.83 -9.87
N ASN A 450 4.09 -3.37 -10.07
CA ASN A 450 3.29 -3.62 -11.27
C ASN A 450 2.46 -2.37 -11.56
N LEU A 451 3.05 -1.40 -12.27
CA LEU A 451 2.39 -0.13 -12.59
C LEU A 451 1.08 -0.35 -13.35
N TYR A 452 1.10 -1.19 -14.40
CA TYR A 452 -0.11 -1.52 -15.17
C TYR A 452 -1.25 -2.00 -14.28
N GLY A 453 -1.03 -3.08 -13.51
CA GLY A 453 -2.06 -3.67 -12.67
C GLY A 453 -2.49 -2.80 -11.48
N SER A 454 -1.72 -1.75 -11.14
CA SER A 454 -2.05 -0.80 -10.08
C SER A 454 -2.95 0.35 -10.54
N ASN A 455 -3.06 0.59 -11.86
CA ASN A 455 -3.87 1.68 -12.39
C ASN A 455 -5.38 1.42 -12.26
N PRO A 456 -6.19 2.47 -12.10
CA PRO A 456 -7.59 2.41 -12.52
C PRO A 456 -7.66 2.34 -14.05
N ASP A 457 -8.78 1.92 -14.63
CA ASP A 457 -8.97 1.85 -16.07
C ASP A 457 -7.82 1.12 -16.80
N LEU A 458 -7.80 -0.22 -16.70
CA LEU A 458 -6.68 -1.02 -17.22
C LEU A 458 -6.55 -0.92 -18.75
N GLU A 459 -7.62 -0.63 -19.47
CA GLU A 459 -7.57 -0.44 -20.93
C GLU A 459 -6.82 0.85 -21.26
N PHE A 460 -7.14 1.94 -20.57
CA PHE A 460 -6.39 3.19 -20.65
C PHE A 460 -4.91 2.98 -20.24
N ALA A 461 -4.66 2.27 -19.17
CA ALA A 461 -3.28 2.02 -18.72
C ALA A 461 -2.45 1.27 -19.77
N ALA A 462 -3.03 0.23 -20.39
CA ALA A 462 -2.36 -0.51 -21.47
C ALA A 462 -2.14 0.38 -22.69
N ALA A 463 -3.14 1.15 -23.11
CA ALA A 463 -3.06 2.04 -24.25
C ALA A 463 -2.00 3.15 -24.03
N SER A 464 -1.97 3.75 -22.84
CA SER A 464 -1.00 4.78 -22.48
C SER A 464 0.44 4.24 -22.53
N LEU A 465 0.72 3.16 -21.80
CA LEU A 465 2.07 2.59 -21.73
C LEU A 465 2.57 2.13 -23.12
N SER A 466 1.68 1.69 -24.01
CA SER A 466 2.05 1.27 -25.37
C SER A 466 2.47 2.43 -26.29
N LYS A 467 2.28 3.69 -25.88
CA LYS A 467 2.73 4.88 -26.60
C LYS A 467 4.18 5.28 -26.30
N LEU A 468 4.76 4.70 -25.24
CA LEU A 468 6.16 4.94 -24.90
C LEU A 468 7.09 4.38 -25.99
N LYS A 469 8.20 5.06 -26.22
CA LYS A 469 9.32 4.53 -27.03
C LYS A 469 10.07 3.46 -26.24
N THR A 470 10.36 3.74 -24.95
CA THR A 470 11.12 2.83 -24.08
C THR A 470 10.46 2.71 -22.72
N LEU A 471 10.32 1.47 -22.24
CA LEU A 471 9.85 1.16 -20.88
C LEU A 471 10.82 0.18 -20.22
N VAL A 472 11.38 0.57 -19.10
CA VAL A 472 12.36 -0.21 -18.34
C VAL A 472 11.72 -0.71 -17.04
N TYR A 473 11.71 -2.02 -16.86
CA TYR A 473 11.30 -2.68 -15.63
C TYR A 473 12.53 -3.24 -14.91
N ILE A 474 12.60 -3.03 -13.59
CA ILE A 474 13.63 -3.57 -12.71
C ILE A 474 12.93 -4.50 -11.72
N ASN A 475 12.92 -5.80 -11.95
CA ASN A 475 12.05 -6.75 -11.25
C ASN A 475 12.74 -8.06 -10.88
N THR A 476 12.18 -8.79 -9.91
CA THR A 476 12.63 -10.14 -9.48
C THR A 476 11.87 -11.27 -10.16
N THR A 477 10.59 -11.09 -10.45
CA THR A 477 9.65 -12.05 -11.02
C THR A 477 8.77 -11.37 -12.07
N LEU A 478 7.98 -12.13 -12.83
CA LEU A 478 7.04 -11.57 -13.79
C LEU A 478 5.79 -11.00 -13.11
N ASN A 479 5.12 -10.11 -13.83
CA ASN A 479 3.81 -9.57 -13.48
C ASN A 479 3.05 -9.16 -14.76
N THR A 480 1.80 -8.71 -14.61
CA THR A 480 0.94 -8.37 -15.76
C THR A 480 1.45 -7.18 -16.59
N GLY A 481 2.26 -6.28 -16.03
CA GLY A 481 2.89 -5.18 -16.77
C GLY A 481 3.92 -5.66 -17.82
N HIS A 482 4.45 -6.89 -17.66
CA HIS A 482 5.34 -7.48 -18.66
C HIS A 482 4.60 -8.11 -19.85
N ALA A 483 3.28 -8.14 -19.83
CA ALA A 483 2.44 -8.63 -20.94
C ALA A 483 1.54 -7.55 -21.52
N HIS A 484 1.15 -6.55 -20.73
CA HIS A 484 0.21 -5.52 -21.14
C HIS A 484 0.87 -4.14 -21.17
N GLY A 485 0.49 -3.30 -22.13
CA GLY A 485 1.04 -1.94 -22.27
C GLY A 485 2.52 -1.93 -22.64
N LEU A 486 2.95 -2.81 -23.53
CA LEU A 486 4.33 -2.87 -23.98
C LEU A 486 4.68 -1.69 -24.87
N ALA A 487 5.78 -1.01 -24.57
CA ALA A 487 6.35 0.08 -25.33
C ALA A 487 6.95 -0.39 -26.69
N ASP A 488 7.43 0.54 -27.52
CA ASP A 488 8.14 0.19 -28.76
C ASP A 488 9.36 -0.70 -28.46
N GLN A 489 10.09 -0.42 -27.35
CA GLN A 489 10.98 -1.37 -26.71
C GLN A 489 10.69 -1.47 -25.21
N THR A 490 10.56 -2.69 -24.69
CA THR A 490 10.37 -2.95 -23.27
C THR A 490 11.52 -3.81 -22.77
N ILE A 491 12.27 -3.30 -21.80
CA ILE A 491 13.45 -3.95 -21.23
C ILE A 491 13.12 -4.37 -19.78
N ILE A 492 13.36 -5.64 -19.45
CA ILE A 492 13.21 -6.15 -18.08
C ILE A 492 14.59 -6.49 -17.57
N LEU A 493 15.02 -5.82 -16.49
CA LEU A 493 16.29 -6.03 -15.82
C LEU A 493 16.08 -6.91 -14.57
N PRO A 494 16.75 -8.08 -14.48
CA PRO A 494 16.65 -8.96 -13.33
C PRO A 494 17.44 -8.41 -12.14
N VAL A 495 16.82 -8.34 -10.96
CA VAL A 495 17.51 -7.90 -9.75
C VAL A 495 17.43 -8.91 -8.61
N LEU A 496 18.33 -8.76 -7.66
CA LEU A 496 18.36 -9.52 -6.41
C LEU A 496 17.16 -9.15 -5.54
N ALA A 497 16.65 -10.11 -4.78
CA ALA A 497 15.76 -9.80 -3.69
C ALA A 497 16.57 -9.17 -2.53
N ARG A 498 15.97 -8.30 -1.70
CA ARG A 498 16.68 -7.59 -0.62
C ARG A 498 17.49 -8.49 0.33
N ASP A 499 17.06 -9.72 0.55
CA ASP A 499 17.77 -10.69 1.37
C ASP A 499 18.85 -11.50 0.59
N GLU A 500 19.10 -11.13 -0.67
CA GLU A 500 20.20 -11.61 -1.52
C GLU A 500 21.26 -10.52 -1.76
N GLU A 501 21.02 -9.28 -1.28
CA GLU A 501 22.00 -8.20 -1.39
C GLU A 501 23.28 -8.56 -0.66
N ALA A 502 24.43 -8.24 -1.27
CA ALA A 502 25.74 -8.49 -0.67
C ALA A 502 26.05 -7.50 0.46
N GLN A 503 25.41 -6.35 0.43
CA GLN A 503 25.57 -5.26 1.38
C GLN A 503 24.32 -5.08 2.24
N ALA A 504 24.50 -4.54 3.44
CA ALA A 504 23.38 -4.20 4.31
C ALA A 504 22.55 -3.04 3.72
N THR A 505 21.23 -3.16 3.79
CA THR A 505 20.28 -2.15 3.31
C THR A 505 19.21 -1.86 4.36
N THR A 506 18.56 -0.71 4.26
CA THR A 506 17.59 -0.23 5.24
C THR A 506 16.17 -0.14 4.71
N GLN A 507 15.20 -0.15 5.62
CA GLN A 507 13.80 0.19 5.36
C GLN A 507 13.17 0.89 6.55
N GLU A 508 12.09 1.64 6.31
CA GLU A 508 11.28 2.31 7.33
C GLU A 508 9.90 1.62 7.47
N SER A 509 9.53 1.22 8.68
CA SER A 509 8.19 0.69 8.97
C SER A 509 7.15 1.81 9.06
N MET A 510 5.87 1.45 9.06
CA MET A 510 4.78 2.41 9.25
C MET A 510 4.75 3.06 10.64
N PHE A 511 5.54 2.57 11.58
CA PHE A 511 5.75 3.13 12.90
C PHE A 511 6.93 4.11 12.96
N ASN A 512 7.40 4.62 11.83
CA ASN A 512 8.58 5.52 11.73
C ASN A 512 9.87 4.89 12.30
N PHE A 513 10.02 3.58 12.18
CA PHE A 513 11.18 2.85 12.70
C PHE A 513 12.06 2.35 11.56
N VAL A 514 13.33 2.75 11.57
CA VAL A 514 14.34 2.36 10.57
C VAL A 514 15.02 1.07 11.00
N ARG A 515 14.99 0.08 10.11
CA ARG A 515 15.58 -1.24 10.31
C ARG A 515 16.68 -1.53 9.30
N LEU A 516 17.61 -2.38 9.71
CA LEU A 516 18.74 -2.85 8.92
C LEU A 516 18.58 -4.32 8.53
N SER A 517 18.71 -4.61 7.22
CA SER A 517 18.83 -5.96 6.66
C SER A 517 20.30 -6.24 6.34
N ASP A 518 20.85 -7.37 6.82
CA ASP A 518 22.23 -7.74 6.50
C ASP A 518 22.40 -8.27 5.05
N GLY A 519 21.28 -8.56 4.35
CA GLY A 519 21.33 -9.18 3.04
C GLY A 519 21.63 -10.69 3.12
N GLY A 520 22.35 -11.24 2.15
CA GLY A 520 22.69 -12.65 2.11
C GLY A 520 23.21 -13.16 0.77
N PRO A 521 23.43 -14.47 0.63
CA PRO A 521 23.98 -15.03 -0.59
C PRO A 521 22.99 -15.00 -1.75
N ARG A 522 23.48 -14.72 -2.94
CA ARG A 522 22.72 -14.82 -4.20
C ARG A 522 22.19 -16.25 -4.38
N ARG A 523 20.96 -16.36 -4.89
CA ARG A 523 20.32 -17.66 -5.18
C ARG A 523 20.48 -18.07 -6.63
N HIS A 524 20.65 -17.10 -7.53
CA HIS A 524 20.76 -17.27 -8.97
C HIS A 524 21.94 -16.45 -9.50
N GLU A 525 22.58 -16.97 -10.53
CA GLU A 525 23.52 -16.20 -11.36
C GLU A 525 22.73 -15.27 -12.29
N GLY A 526 23.33 -14.14 -12.65
CA GLY A 526 22.78 -13.18 -13.61
C GLY A 526 22.09 -11.95 -13.00
N PRO A 527 21.17 -12.04 -11.99
CA PRO A 527 20.63 -10.86 -11.35
C PRO A 527 21.70 -10.00 -10.68
N ARG A 528 21.57 -8.67 -10.81
CA ARG A 528 22.45 -7.70 -10.14
C ARG A 528 21.73 -7.01 -8.99
N SER A 529 22.48 -6.37 -8.09
CA SER A 529 21.92 -5.51 -7.04
C SER A 529 21.11 -4.36 -7.66
N GLU A 530 20.02 -3.93 -7.01
CA GLU A 530 19.32 -2.70 -7.40
C GLU A 530 20.28 -1.50 -7.39
N ILE A 531 21.19 -1.44 -6.42
CA ILE A 531 22.21 -0.39 -6.30
C ILE A 531 23.16 -0.41 -7.52
N ASP A 532 23.70 -1.59 -7.87
CA ASP A 532 24.60 -1.73 -9.03
C ASP A 532 23.92 -1.32 -10.34
N VAL A 533 22.68 -1.79 -10.54
CA VAL A 533 21.91 -1.49 -11.77
C VAL A 533 21.68 0.01 -11.90
N ILE A 534 21.24 0.68 -10.83
CA ILE A 534 20.96 2.11 -10.85
C ILE A 534 22.25 2.92 -11.08
N THR A 535 23.33 2.58 -10.39
CA THR A 535 24.61 3.28 -10.52
C THR A 535 25.27 3.08 -11.88
N ASP A 536 25.16 1.86 -12.46
CA ASP A 536 25.65 1.58 -13.82
C ASP A 536 24.88 2.39 -14.87
N ILE A 537 23.53 2.45 -14.78
CA ILE A 537 22.70 3.26 -15.68
C ILE A 537 23.04 4.75 -15.53
N ALA A 538 23.17 5.24 -14.30
CA ALA A 538 23.48 6.65 -14.02
C ALA A 538 24.87 7.04 -14.55
N SER A 539 25.89 6.21 -14.31
CA SER A 539 27.25 6.42 -14.82
C SER A 539 27.25 6.50 -16.35
N ASN A 540 26.53 5.58 -17.03
CA ASN A 540 26.50 5.54 -18.49
C ASN A 540 25.70 6.71 -19.10
N ALA A 541 24.67 7.20 -18.42
CA ALA A 541 23.82 8.27 -18.91
C ALA A 541 24.41 9.66 -18.64
N LEU A 542 24.93 9.91 -17.43
CA LEU A 542 25.40 11.23 -17.00
C LEU A 542 26.89 11.44 -17.23
N GLY A 543 27.66 10.35 -17.42
CA GLY A 543 29.10 10.42 -17.68
C GLY A 543 29.93 10.92 -16.52
N THR A 544 31.17 11.31 -16.80
CA THR A 544 32.16 11.76 -15.82
C THR A 544 31.93 13.19 -15.31
N GLU A 545 31.06 13.95 -15.94
CA GLU A 545 30.72 15.32 -15.55
C GLU A 545 29.65 15.36 -14.44
N SER A 546 29.10 14.23 -14.05
CA SER A 546 28.15 14.13 -12.96
C SER A 546 28.80 14.64 -11.65
N PRO A 547 28.10 15.52 -10.88
CA PRO A 547 28.59 15.97 -9.57
C PRO A 547 28.62 14.85 -8.53
N VAL A 548 27.96 13.72 -8.80
CA VAL A 548 27.93 12.53 -7.94
C VAL A 548 28.89 11.48 -8.51
N ASP A 549 29.78 10.97 -7.68
CA ASP A 549 30.58 9.79 -8.00
C ASP A 549 29.74 8.51 -7.90
N TRP A 550 29.17 8.09 -9.03
CA TRP A 550 28.31 6.90 -9.10
C TRP A 550 29.06 5.59 -8.81
N GLN A 551 30.39 5.55 -9.00
CA GLN A 551 31.16 4.36 -8.62
C GLN A 551 31.31 4.28 -7.09
N ALA A 552 31.54 5.40 -6.42
CA ALA A 552 31.54 5.44 -4.96
C ALA A 552 30.15 5.11 -4.38
N MET A 553 29.07 5.47 -5.08
CA MET A 553 27.69 5.17 -4.68
C MET A 553 27.29 3.69 -4.84
N LYS A 554 28.14 2.83 -5.41
CA LYS A 554 27.95 1.37 -5.33
C LYS A 554 28.09 0.84 -3.91
N GLU A 555 28.77 1.55 -3.04
CA GLU A 555 28.92 1.21 -1.63
C GLU A 555 27.76 1.79 -0.81
N ALA A 556 26.94 0.91 -0.23
CA ALA A 556 25.76 1.28 0.55
C ALA A 556 26.03 2.26 1.72
N PRO A 557 27.18 2.20 2.43
CA PRO A 557 27.56 3.21 3.43
C PRO A 557 27.64 4.64 2.88
N ASN A 558 28.12 4.82 1.64
CA ASN A 558 28.17 6.15 1.02
C ASN A 558 26.76 6.72 0.75
N ILE A 559 25.85 5.84 0.32
CA ILE A 559 24.45 6.20 0.11
C ILE A 559 23.80 6.61 1.44
N ARG A 560 24.01 5.80 2.50
CA ARG A 560 23.49 6.12 3.84
C ARG A 560 24.08 7.39 4.42
N SER A 561 25.36 7.66 4.18
CA SER A 561 25.98 8.94 4.54
C SER A 561 25.29 10.12 3.84
N ALA A 562 24.96 9.98 2.54
CA ALA A 562 24.23 11.02 1.82
C ALA A 562 22.79 11.17 2.37
N ILE A 563 22.07 10.07 2.64
CA ILE A 563 20.73 10.10 3.25
C ILE A 563 20.79 10.79 4.61
N GLY A 564 21.75 10.43 5.49
CA GLY A 564 21.87 11.00 6.82
C GLY A 564 22.14 12.51 6.83
N LYS A 565 22.83 13.03 5.81
CA LYS A 565 23.10 14.46 5.63
C LYS A 565 21.91 15.25 5.06
N THR A 566 21.06 14.60 4.26
CA THR A 566 20.06 15.29 3.45
C THR A 566 18.62 15.05 3.85
N ILE A 567 18.34 14.00 4.61
CA ILE A 567 16.97 13.64 5.03
C ILE A 567 16.80 13.90 6.53
N PRO A 568 15.99 14.91 6.92
CA PRO A 568 15.78 15.24 8.33
C PRO A 568 15.26 14.04 9.16
N GLY A 569 15.91 13.80 10.30
CA GLY A 569 15.60 12.70 11.21
C GLY A 569 16.24 11.36 10.86
N PHE A 570 17.02 11.30 9.77
CA PHE A 570 17.76 10.10 9.34
C PHE A 570 19.26 10.16 9.65
N GLU A 571 19.72 11.07 10.46
CA GLU A 571 21.15 11.27 10.75
C GLU A 571 21.84 9.97 11.20
N ARG A 572 21.11 9.16 11.99
CA ARG A 572 21.60 7.86 12.54
C ARG A 572 21.71 6.74 11.49
N ILE A 573 21.23 6.96 10.26
CA ILE A 573 21.34 5.94 9.21
C ILE A 573 22.78 5.78 8.71
N ALA A 574 23.60 6.83 8.84
CA ALA A 574 24.93 6.89 8.29
C ALA A 574 25.87 5.78 8.82
N ASP A 575 25.74 5.42 10.09
CA ASP A 575 26.58 4.43 10.80
C ASP A 575 25.78 3.19 11.25
N ILE A 576 24.56 3.00 10.78
CA ILE A 576 23.64 1.93 11.22
C ILE A 576 24.22 0.51 10.98
N ASP A 577 25.01 0.34 9.93
CA ASP A 577 25.65 -0.95 9.60
C ASP A 577 26.88 -1.27 10.48
N GLU A 578 27.50 -0.27 11.07
CA GLU A 578 28.58 -0.43 12.05
C GLU A 578 28.01 -0.62 13.45
N THR A 579 27.13 0.28 13.85
CA THR A 579 26.52 0.26 15.19
C THR A 579 25.49 -0.83 15.39
N LYS A 580 24.89 -1.35 14.30
CA LYS A 580 23.74 -2.28 14.31
C LYS A 580 22.54 -1.75 15.10
N SER A 581 22.49 -0.44 15.32
CA SER A 581 21.47 0.23 16.14
C SER A 581 20.32 0.76 15.28
N GLU A 582 19.26 -0.04 15.15
CA GLU A 582 17.99 0.37 14.57
C GLU A 582 17.35 1.49 15.39
N PHE A 583 16.56 2.39 14.77
CA PHE A 583 16.13 3.60 15.48
C PHE A 583 14.74 4.11 15.06
N GLN A 584 14.08 4.78 16.01
CA GLN A 584 12.86 5.56 15.79
C GLN A 584 13.24 6.93 15.19
N ILE A 585 12.57 7.35 14.12
CA ILE A 585 12.79 8.67 13.52
C ILE A 585 12.23 9.75 14.45
N ASN A 586 13.09 10.70 14.81
CA ASN A 586 12.72 11.79 15.70
C ASN A 586 11.65 12.72 15.08
N GLY A 587 10.79 13.28 15.93
CA GLY A 587 9.79 14.29 15.53
C GLY A 587 8.56 13.74 14.80
N ARG A 588 8.42 12.42 14.64
CA ARG A 588 7.25 11.81 13.98
C ARG A 588 6.27 11.14 14.93
N THR A 589 6.70 10.74 16.13
CA THR A 589 5.84 10.19 17.17
C THR A 589 5.32 11.32 18.04
N PHE A 590 3.99 11.42 18.22
CA PHE A 590 3.36 12.50 18.99
C PHE A 590 3.04 12.05 20.41
N HIS A 591 4.06 11.96 21.25
CA HIS A 591 3.90 11.77 22.71
C HIS A 591 3.86 13.09 23.47
N THR A 592 4.01 14.22 22.78
CA THR A 592 3.76 15.58 23.24
C THR A 592 2.93 16.31 22.19
N PRO A 593 2.02 17.23 22.59
CA PRO A 593 1.13 17.92 21.64
C PRO A 593 1.88 19.07 20.94
N GLN A 594 2.71 18.72 19.96
CA GLN A 594 3.46 19.64 19.10
C GLN A 594 3.12 19.37 17.65
N PHE A 595 2.64 20.39 16.96
CA PHE A 595 2.13 20.28 15.59
C PHE A 595 2.98 21.14 14.64
N SER A 596 3.49 20.54 13.56
CA SER A 596 4.29 21.22 12.52
C SER A 596 3.40 21.89 11.47
N THR A 597 2.32 22.52 11.89
CA THR A 597 1.46 23.37 11.08
C THR A 597 1.95 24.82 11.10
N PRO A 598 1.51 25.69 10.18
CA PRO A 598 1.99 27.07 10.11
C PRO A 598 1.78 27.89 11.38
N ASN A 599 0.73 27.63 12.15
CA ASN A 599 0.42 28.33 13.41
C ASN A 599 0.74 27.50 14.67
N GLY A 600 1.37 26.33 14.51
CA GLY A 600 1.72 25.43 15.60
C GLY A 600 0.53 24.71 16.26
N LYS A 601 -0.69 24.84 15.73
CA LYS A 601 -1.91 24.19 16.21
C LYS A 601 -2.41 23.13 15.22
N ALA A 602 -3.03 22.08 15.72
CA ALA A 602 -3.76 21.13 14.91
C ALA A 602 -4.98 21.81 14.25
N GLN A 603 -5.27 21.46 12.99
CA GLN A 603 -6.32 22.09 12.20
C GLN A 603 -7.53 21.18 12.10
N ILE A 604 -8.67 21.64 12.54
CA ILE A 604 -9.96 20.95 12.42
C ILE A 604 -10.61 21.37 11.10
N HIS A 605 -11.01 20.38 10.31
CA HIS A 605 -11.61 20.60 8.99
C HIS A 605 -13.11 20.36 8.99
N CYS A 606 -13.88 21.25 8.36
CA CYS A 606 -15.31 21.08 8.13
C CYS A 606 -15.57 20.54 6.72
N HIS A 607 -16.46 19.56 6.60
CA HIS A 607 -16.78 18.94 5.32
C HIS A 607 -18.28 18.77 5.14
N HIS A 608 -18.76 19.07 3.93
CA HIS A 608 -20.10 18.64 3.52
C HIS A 608 -20.11 17.13 3.27
N LEU A 609 -21.20 16.48 3.66
CA LEU A 609 -21.34 15.04 3.44
C LEU A 609 -21.52 14.74 1.94
N PRO A 610 -20.72 13.86 1.36
CA PRO A 610 -20.88 13.49 -0.05
C PRO A 610 -22.23 12.80 -0.27
N GLU A 611 -22.80 12.99 -1.46
CA GLU A 611 -24.00 12.26 -1.85
C GLU A 611 -23.67 10.77 -2.06
N LEU A 612 -24.53 9.91 -1.55
CA LEU A 612 -24.44 8.48 -1.79
C LEU A 612 -24.85 8.20 -3.24
N LYS A 613 -23.88 7.88 -4.09
CA LYS A 613 -24.10 7.67 -5.53
C LYS A 613 -24.86 6.37 -5.82
N GLY A 614 -25.58 6.35 -6.93
CA GLY A 614 -26.26 5.18 -7.48
C GLY A 614 -27.77 5.22 -7.29
N ASP A 615 -28.48 4.62 -8.24
CA ASP A 615 -29.92 4.39 -8.21
C ASP A 615 -30.25 2.91 -7.96
N GLU A 616 -31.53 2.54 -8.06
CA GLU A 616 -31.97 1.17 -7.82
C GLU A 616 -31.41 0.14 -8.82
N SER A 617 -30.98 0.56 -10.03
CA SER A 617 -30.39 -0.32 -11.05
C SER A 617 -28.89 -0.50 -10.88
N GLN A 618 -28.25 0.35 -10.08
CA GLN A 618 -26.81 0.42 -9.93
C GLN A 618 -26.35 -0.13 -8.58
N LEU A 619 -25.13 -0.69 -8.57
CA LEU A 619 -24.47 -1.21 -7.39
C LEU A 619 -23.15 -0.48 -7.18
N ARG A 620 -22.82 -0.19 -5.93
CA ARG A 620 -21.54 0.43 -5.56
C ARG A 620 -20.47 -0.65 -5.44
N LEU A 621 -19.50 -0.62 -6.35
CA LEU A 621 -18.39 -1.56 -6.40
C LEU A 621 -17.26 -1.14 -5.47
N MET A 622 -16.81 -2.07 -4.64
CA MET A 622 -15.54 -2.00 -3.91
C MET A 622 -14.58 -3.06 -4.45
N THR A 623 -13.44 -2.64 -4.99
CA THR A 623 -12.37 -3.58 -5.34
C THR A 623 -11.70 -4.14 -4.09
N VAL A 624 -11.48 -5.45 -4.00
CA VAL A 624 -10.90 -6.11 -2.84
C VAL A 624 -9.74 -7.02 -3.22
N ARG A 625 -8.83 -7.28 -2.27
CA ARG A 625 -7.80 -8.31 -2.40
C ARG A 625 -8.32 -9.62 -1.84
N SER A 626 -7.94 -10.74 -2.47
CA SER A 626 -8.19 -12.06 -1.89
C SER A 626 -7.33 -12.28 -0.64
N GLU A 627 -7.70 -13.24 0.20
CA GLU A 627 -6.94 -13.54 1.43
C GLU A 627 -5.47 -13.87 1.13
N GLY A 628 -5.20 -14.58 0.06
CA GLY A 628 -3.83 -14.90 -0.35
C GLY A 628 -3.07 -13.75 -1.01
N GLN A 629 -3.72 -12.68 -1.44
CA GLN A 629 -3.12 -11.61 -2.21
C GLN A 629 -2.51 -10.52 -1.33
N PHE A 630 -1.39 -9.94 -1.80
CA PHE A 630 -0.81 -8.73 -1.23
C PHE A 630 -0.55 -7.69 -2.32
N ASN A 631 -1.41 -6.68 -2.41
CA ASN A 631 -1.42 -5.64 -3.43
C ASN A 631 -1.38 -6.24 -4.86
N THR A 632 -0.40 -5.86 -5.70
CA THR A 632 -0.18 -6.34 -7.07
C THR A 632 1.08 -7.21 -7.21
N VAL A 633 1.57 -7.81 -6.12
CA VAL A 633 2.90 -8.46 -6.08
C VAL A 633 2.92 -9.84 -5.42
N VAL A 634 1.86 -10.28 -4.81
CA VAL A 634 1.70 -11.64 -4.27
C VAL A 634 0.27 -12.07 -4.54
N TYR A 635 0.11 -13.22 -5.19
CA TYR A 635 -1.20 -13.69 -5.63
C TYR A 635 -1.51 -15.11 -5.17
N GLU A 636 -2.80 -15.36 -4.94
CA GLU A 636 -3.42 -16.68 -4.82
C GLU A 636 -4.72 -16.67 -5.60
N GLU A 637 -5.04 -17.79 -6.23
CA GLU A 637 -6.26 -17.96 -7.03
C GLU A 637 -7.51 -18.03 -6.16
N THR A 638 -7.37 -18.56 -4.93
CA THR A 638 -8.48 -18.80 -4.01
C THR A 638 -8.51 -17.79 -2.87
N ASP A 639 -9.71 -17.43 -2.42
CA ASP A 639 -9.94 -16.65 -1.20
C ASP A 639 -10.56 -17.54 -0.11
N ILE A 640 -9.70 -18.09 0.73
CA ILE A 640 -10.10 -19.04 1.76
C ILE A 640 -11.03 -18.38 2.80
N TYR A 641 -10.81 -17.11 3.15
CA TYR A 641 -11.60 -16.44 4.19
C TYR A 641 -13.01 -16.11 3.73
N ARG A 642 -13.21 -15.84 2.44
CA ARG A 642 -14.52 -15.62 1.86
C ARG A 642 -15.16 -16.90 1.30
N GLY A 643 -14.41 -18.02 1.23
CA GLY A 643 -14.87 -19.28 0.67
C GLY A 643 -14.97 -19.30 -0.85
N ILE A 644 -14.16 -18.51 -1.53
CA ILE A 644 -14.19 -18.30 -2.99
C ILE A 644 -13.04 -19.05 -3.65
N GLU A 645 -13.34 -19.83 -4.69
CA GLU A 645 -12.38 -20.66 -5.42
C GLU A 645 -11.83 -20.02 -6.68
N ARG A 646 -12.46 -18.94 -7.16
CA ARG A 646 -12.19 -18.27 -8.43
C ARG A 646 -12.19 -16.76 -8.27
N ARG A 647 -11.62 -16.02 -9.22
CA ARG A 647 -11.50 -14.58 -9.15
C ARG A 647 -12.48 -13.82 -10.06
N ASP A 648 -13.02 -14.49 -11.08
CA ASP A 648 -14.00 -14.00 -12.03
C ASP A 648 -15.43 -14.02 -11.44
N VAL A 649 -15.59 -13.41 -10.28
CA VAL A 649 -16.84 -13.34 -9.52
C VAL A 649 -17.19 -11.93 -9.10
N ILE A 650 -18.49 -11.66 -9.00
CA ILE A 650 -19.04 -10.53 -8.27
C ILE A 650 -19.75 -11.03 -7.01
N LEU A 651 -19.29 -10.57 -5.85
CA LEU A 651 -19.89 -10.89 -4.55
C LEU A 651 -20.99 -9.88 -4.27
N ILE A 652 -22.22 -10.34 -4.20
CA ILE A 652 -23.43 -9.51 -4.12
C ILE A 652 -24.38 -10.03 -3.04
N ASN A 653 -25.05 -9.12 -2.34
CA ASN A 653 -26.07 -9.50 -1.36
C ASN A 653 -27.24 -10.24 -2.04
N PRO A 654 -27.75 -11.35 -1.48
CA PRO A 654 -28.88 -12.09 -2.03
C PRO A 654 -30.15 -11.24 -2.27
N ILE A 655 -30.35 -10.20 -1.47
CA ILE A 655 -31.46 -9.26 -1.65
C ILE A 655 -31.35 -8.56 -3.00
N ASP A 656 -30.14 -8.08 -3.35
CA ASP A 656 -29.90 -7.43 -4.65
C ASP A 656 -29.94 -8.42 -5.80
N THR A 657 -29.40 -9.63 -5.62
CA THR A 657 -29.48 -10.69 -6.63
C THR A 657 -30.95 -10.95 -7.00
N LYS A 658 -31.82 -11.06 -6.01
CA LYS A 658 -33.27 -11.26 -6.22
C LYS A 658 -33.95 -10.03 -6.82
N ARG A 659 -33.66 -8.84 -6.29
CA ARG A 659 -34.22 -7.56 -6.74
C ARG A 659 -33.92 -7.29 -8.22
N LEU A 660 -32.71 -7.62 -8.66
CA LEU A 660 -32.26 -7.44 -10.04
C LEU A 660 -32.62 -8.61 -10.97
N GLY A 661 -33.31 -9.65 -10.48
CA GLY A 661 -33.77 -10.77 -11.29
C GLY A 661 -32.72 -11.80 -11.68
N PHE A 662 -31.59 -11.84 -10.95
CA PHE A 662 -30.50 -12.79 -11.19
C PHE A 662 -30.53 -13.98 -10.22
N ARG A 663 -29.63 -14.94 -10.45
CA ARG A 663 -29.46 -16.13 -9.62
C ARG A 663 -27.99 -16.36 -9.26
N HIS A 664 -27.75 -17.04 -8.15
CA HIS A 664 -26.42 -17.51 -7.78
C HIS A 664 -25.78 -18.33 -8.91
N ASP A 665 -24.49 -18.15 -9.14
CA ASP A 665 -23.66 -18.76 -10.20
C ASP A 665 -24.09 -18.44 -11.64
N GLN A 666 -25.04 -17.51 -11.84
CA GLN A 666 -25.39 -17.02 -13.18
C GLN A 666 -24.22 -16.20 -13.73
N ARG A 667 -23.92 -16.41 -15.02
CA ARG A 667 -22.96 -15.58 -15.76
C ARG A 667 -23.59 -14.26 -16.21
N VAL A 668 -22.85 -13.19 -16.04
CA VAL A 668 -23.28 -11.84 -16.39
C VAL A 668 -22.12 -11.05 -17.00
N THR A 669 -22.46 -10.00 -17.70
CA THR A 669 -21.55 -8.91 -18.02
C THR A 669 -21.73 -7.82 -16.97
N VAL A 670 -20.64 -7.45 -16.30
CA VAL A 670 -20.59 -6.30 -15.37
C VAL A 670 -20.11 -5.09 -16.15
N LYS A 671 -20.86 -3.99 -16.12
CA LYS A 671 -20.54 -2.76 -16.84
C LYS A 671 -20.43 -1.57 -15.90
N SER A 672 -19.52 -0.68 -16.24
CA SER A 672 -19.39 0.67 -15.68
C SER A 672 -19.28 1.69 -16.82
N PRO A 673 -19.28 2.99 -16.55
CA PRO A 673 -18.97 4.00 -17.56
C PRO A 673 -17.57 3.87 -18.18
N THR A 674 -16.65 3.16 -17.50
CA THR A 674 -15.25 3.02 -17.91
C THR A 674 -15.02 1.81 -18.81
N GLY A 675 -15.62 0.66 -18.47
CA GLY A 675 -15.40 -0.57 -19.22
C GLY A 675 -16.38 -1.68 -18.83
N GLU A 676 -16.12 -2.89 -19.36
CA GLU A 676 -16.95 -4.06 -19.07
C GLU A 676 -16.12 -5.31 -18.78
N LEU A 677 -16.65 -6.19 -17.93
CA LEU A 677 -16.12 -7.53 -17.69
C LEU A 677 -17.20 -8.57 -18.01
N LYS A 678 -16.88 -9.46 -18.95
CA LYS A 678 -17.76 -10.54 -19.39
C LYS A 678 -17.49 -11.82 -18.62
N ASP A 679 -18.42 -12.77 -18.68
CA ASP A 679 -18.30 -14.10 -18.07
C ASP A 679 -18.07 -14.07 -16.54
N ILE A 680 -18.57 -13.04 -15.87
CA ILE A 680 -18.48 -12.90 -14.41
C ILE A 680 -19.60 -13.71 -13.73
N HIS A 681 -19.23 -14.52 -12.76
CA HIS A 681 -20.20 -15.32 -11.99
C HIS A 681 -20.77 -14.54 -10.81
N ILE A 682 -22.08 -14.53 -10.67
CA ILE A 682 -22.74 -13.99 -9.50
C ILE A 682 -22.52 -14.92 -8.30
N HIS A 683 -21.95 -14.40 -7.23
CA HIS A 683 -21.82 -15.14 -5.99
C HIS A 683 -22.60 -14.45 -4.87
N ASN A 684 -23.66 -15.12 -4.39
CA ASN A 684 -24.43 -14.64 -3.24
C ASN A 684 -23.54 -14.57 -2.00
N TYR A 685 -23.48 -13.40 -1.39
CA TYR A 685 -22.58 -13.10 -0.29
C TYR A 685 -23.30 -12.27 0.78
N ASP A 686 -23.72 -12.95 1.86
CA ASP A 686 -24.52 -12.34 2.94
C ASP A 686 -23.73 -11.30 3.77
N ASP A 687 -22.40 -11.37 3.72
CA ASP A 687 -21.52 -10.53 4.53
C ASP A 687 -21.30 -9.11 3.94
N ILE A 688 -22.05 -8.71 2.91
CA ILE A 688 -22.07 -7.35 2.40
C ILE A 688 -23.48 -6.77 2.48
N ARG A 689 -23.57 -5.48 2.77
CA ARG A 689 -24.85 -4.75 2.78
C ARG A 689 -25.42 -4.62 1.37
N ALA A 690 -26.74 -4.72 1.23
CA ALA A 690 -27.43 -4.48 -0.05
C ALA A 690 -27.09 -3.11 -0.68
N GLY A 691 -27.08 -3.06 -2.01
CA GLY A 691 -26.64 -1.91 -2.80
C GLY A 691 -25.12 -1.81 -2.97
N ASN A 692 -24.33 -2.73 -2.38
CA ASN A 692 -22.88 -2.77 -2.48
C ASN A 692 -22.40 -4.12 -3.01
N VAL A 693 -21.30 -4.14 -3.76
CA VAL A 693 -20.71 -5.35 -4.33
C VAL A 693 -19.19 -5.35 -4.23
N LEU A 694 -18.59 -6.55 -4.24
CA LEU A 694 -17.13 -6.73 -4.22
C LEU A 694 -16.68 -7.47 -5.47
N MET A 695 -15.55 -7.04 -6.04
CA MET A 695 -14.82 -7.77 -7.06
C MET A 695 -13.31 -7.72 -6.77
N TYR A 696 -12.58 -8.69 -7.30
CA TYR A 696 -11.15 -8.79 -7.01
C TYR A 696 -10.31 -7.80 -7.82
N PHE A 697 -9.38 -7.17 -7.13
CA PHE A 697 -8.31 -6.34 -7.67
C PHE A 697 -7.13 -7.23 -8.09
N PRO A 698 -6.42 -7.01 -9.22
CA PRO A 698 -6.58 -5.85 -10.12
C PRO A 698 -7.60 -6.04 -11.25
N GLU A 699 -8.16 -7.23 -11.43
CA GLU A 699 -9.01 -7.56 -12.57
C GLU A 699 -10.22 -6.61 -12.69
N ALA A 700 -10.80 -6.24 -11.55
CA ALA A 700 -11.92 -5.29 -11.50
C ALA A 700 -11.54 -3.84 -11.86
N ASN A 701 -10.25 -3.52 -12.02
CA ASN A 701 -9.83 -2.16 -12.34
C ASN A 701 -10.25 -1.69 -13.74
N VAL A 702 -10.60 -2.61 -14.64
CA VAL A 702 -11.26 -2.28 -15.93
C VAL A 702 -12.54 -1.46 -15.71
N LEU A 703 -13.24 -1.70 -14.59
CA LEU A 703 -14.49 -1.03 -14.23
C LEU A 703 -14.28 0.26 -13.43
N VAL A 704 -13.07 0.53 -12.99
CA VAL A 704 -12.77 1.67 -12.09
C VAL A 704 -12.45 2.92 -12.90
N PRO A 705 -13.22 4.01 -12.75
CA PRO A 705 -12.95 5.25 -13.44
C PRO A 705 -11.67 5.93 -12.91
N ARG A 706 -11.06 6.77 -13.73
CA ARG A 706 -9.89 7.58 -13.37
C ARG A 706 -10.21 8.77 -12.43
N THR A 707 -11.38 8.77 -11.81
CA THR A 707 -11.76 9.77 -10.81
C THR A 707 -10.80 9.71 -9.63
N THR A 708 -10.30 10.85 -9.19
CA THR A 708 -9.37 10.99 -8.08
C THR A 708 -9.93 11.85 -6.96
N ASP A 709 -9.38 11.69 -5.77
CA ASP A 709 -9.48 12.72 -4.74
C ASP A 709 -8.77 14.00 -5.23
N PRO A 710 -9.41 15.17 -5.18
CA PRO A 710 -8.88 16.39 -5.80
C PRO A 710 -7.62 16.94 -5.13
N GLN A 711 -7.39 16.61 -3.85
CA GLN A 711 -6.24 17.12 -3.10
C GLN A 711 -5.03 16.17 -3.18
N SER A 712 -5.26 14.88 -3.10
CA SER A 712 -4.20 13.87 -3.09
C SER A 712 -3.94 13.20 -4.43
N ARG A 713 -4.83 13.39 -5.41
CA ARG A 713 -4.82 12.69 -6.69
C ARG A 713 -4.89 11.16 -6.58
N THR A 714 -5.23 10.63 -5.39
CA THR A 714 -5.45 9.19 -5.18
C THR A 714 -6.69 8.73 -5.94
N PRO A 715 -6.60 7.70 -6.81
CA PRO A 715 -7.78 7.19 -7.53
C PRO A 715 -8.82 6.55 -6.62
N ALA A 716 -10.08 6.76 -6.98
CA ALA A 716 -11.25 6.27 -6.24
C ALA A 716 -11.58 4.82 -6.63
N PHE A 717 -10.80 3.85 -6.14
CA PHE A 717 -11.06 2.41 -6.37
C PHE A 717 -12.28 1.87 -5.61
N LYS A 718 -12.94 2.70 -4.81
CA LYS A 718 -14.13 2.37 -4.04
C LYS A 718 -15.30 3.26 -4.45
N GLY A 719 -16.49 2.65 -4.58
CA GLY A 719 -17.69 3.39 -4.96
C GLY A 719 -17.85 3.63 -6.47
N ALA A 720 -17.14 2.90 -7.33
CA ALA A 720 -17.49 2.85 -8.75
C ALA A 720 -18.88 2.27 -8.94
N LEU A 721 -19.69 2.86 -9.82
CA LEU A 721 -21.03 2.36 -10.10
C LEU A 721 -20.98 1.30 -11.21
N VAL A 722 -21.65 0.18 -10.96
CA VAL A 722 -21.75 -0.91 -11.92
C VAL A 722 -23.19 -1.39 -12.10
N THR A 723 -23.47 -1.93 -13.28
CA THR A 723 -24.73 -2.59 -13.64
C THR A 723 -24.46 -4.00 -14.09
N LEU A 724 -25.44 -4.90 -13.91
CA LEU A 724 -25.36 -6.30 -14.35
C LEU A 724 -26.25 -6.51 -15.57
N HIS A 725 -25.73 -7.21 -16.55
CA HIS A 725 -26.44 -7.53 -17.79
C HIS A 725 -26.40 -9.03 -18.06
N VAL A 726 -27.52 -9.58 -18.52
CA VAL A 726 -27.58 -10.97 -19.02
C VAL A 726 -26.67 -11.10 -20.24
N GLN A 727 -25.96 -12.21 -20.35
CA GLN A 727 -25.16 -12.53 -21.54
C GLN A 727 -26.03 -13.04 -22.66
#